data_e71a4a19bda84f88b26a366a5459e395
#
_entry.id   e71a4a19bda84f88b26a366a5459e395
#
_cell.length_a   1.000
_cell.length_b   1.000
_cell.length_c   1.000
_cell.angle_alpha   90.00
_cell.angle_beta   90.00
_cell.angle_gamma   90.00
#
_symmetry.space_group_name_H-M   'P 1'
#
loop_
_entity.id
_entity.type
_entity.pdbx_description
1 polymer ?
#
loop_
_entity_poly.entity_id
_entity_poly.type
_entity_poly.pdbx_seq_one_letter_code
_entity_poly.pdbx_strand_id
1 'polypeptide(L)'
;MGLSRLAALHGVATSYAPSADVTVSVPDDTVIAVLAALGVDAATPEAVQESLAVAEAVAASRLLPPTLVVWAGESLPPALTALRPGTTLEIEPEDAAGPPPTPRMRVPGGRPDPAVSATAGTVVGAAADPVSGAGSAQAFEAAALGAASPGTAPVRTTVGTGATASDAPALATAWWTEPPLGVHRLTVRAQDGRTMTTTLIVAPARVPQPPRRTHGFLVQLYSLLSGRSWGMGDLGDLADLAAWAGRTLGAGFVQVNPLHAAVPGAPTDPSPYRPSSRRFPDPVHLHVESIPEYGHVPDRAALDDLRQSAETLSDTVLNKGALIDRDAVWELKRQALELVREVPLTPGRRAAYCDFLAAQGQALEDHALWCALAEVHGSDWHAWPSALRDPRSPQVARARAELLDRVDFHCRLAWLTDNQLAAAQSVARDAGMAVGIVHDLAVGVHPGGADAWAQQDAFAHGMSVGAPPDAFNARGQDWGLPPWRPDVLAASGYAPYRGLLRGLLAHAGALRIDHVMGLFRLWWVPEGRPPTEGTYVSHDAEAMLAVLVLEAHRAGAVVIGEDLGTVEPGVRESLARRGVLGTSVLWFERDWTGTGRPLPPEHWREDCLATATTHDLPSTAARLTGDHVTLRHRLGLLTHTLEQEQAEDATDTATWLGLLARLGLLPEGEGDEEGAVRAVHRFLLRTPARMVGVWLPDTVGDRRPQNLPGTWDQYPNWRLPVADAEGHPVTLEELASSPRLHHLMEVLKPVDGHPKEQSKPRTAPPGARRS
;
A
#
# COMPACT_ATOMS: atom_id res chain seq x y z
N MET A 1 16.90 24.73 -26.44
CA MET A 1 17.48 23.39 -26.72
C MET A 1 18.29 22.84 -25.53
N GLY A 2 19.16 23.62 -24.88
CA GLY A 2 19.95 23.12 -23.73
C GLY A 2 19.09 22.69 -22.54
N LEU A 3 18.14 23.53 -22.12
CA LEU A 3 17.27 23.24 -20.97
C LEU A 3 16.43 21.97 -21.19
N SER A 4 15.80 21.81 -22.37
CA SER A 4 14.99 20.62 -22.65
C SER A 4 15.83 19.33 -22.69
N ARG A 5 17.07 19.42 -23.15
CA ARG A 5 18.01 18.28 -23.13
C ARG A 5 18.43 17.92 -21.72
N LEU A 6 18.75 18.94 -20.90
CA LEU A 6 19.09 18.76 -19.49
C LEU A 6 17.91 18.14 -18.72
N ALA A 7 16.70 18.69 -18.91
CA ALA A 7 15.48 18.18 -18.31
C ALA A 7 15.26 16.68 -18.63
N ALA A 8 15.40 16.30 -19.91
CA ALA A 8 15.25 14.91 -20.35
C ALA A 8 16.27 13.95 -19.69
N LEU A 9 17.51 14.39 -19.45
CA LEU A 9 18.54 13.59 -18.77
C LEU A 9 18.20 13.34 -17.29
N HIS A 10 17.39 14.21 -16.70
CA HIS A 10 16.93 14.10 -15.31
C HIS A 10 15.47 13.61 -15.18
N GLY A 11 14.86 13.13 -16.28
CA GLY A 11 13.50 12.60 -16.27
C GLY A 11 12.41 13.65 -16.11
N VAL A 12 12.72 14.94 -16.31
CA VAL A 12 11.76 16.04 -16.20
C VAL A 12 11.13 16.31 -17.58
N ALA A 13 9.79 16.25 -17.65
CA ALA A 13 9.06 16.52 -18.86
C ALA A 13 9.01 18.01 -19.17
N THR A 14 9.10 18.39 -20.46
CA THR A 14 8.96 19.77 -20.95
C THR A 14 7.62 19.98 -21.67
N SER A 15 6.81 18.94 -21.77
CA SER A 15 5.44 18.98 -22.27
C SER A 15 4.67 17.79 -21.73
N TYR A 16 3.34 17.90 -21.72
CA TYR A 16 2.44 16.78 -21.36
C TYR A 16 1.19 16.82 -22.23
N ALA A 17 0.48 15.68 -22.29
CA ALA A 17 -0.76 15.54 -23.04
C ALA A 17 -1.92 15.31 -22.06
N PRO A 18 -2.79 16.31 -21.81
CA PRO A 18 -4.00 16.15 -21.02
C PRO A 18 -5.07 15.29 -21.72
N SER A 19 -5.00 15.20 -23.05
CA SER A 19 -5.82 14.31 -23.89
C SER A 19 -5.03 13.86 -25.12
N ALA A 20 -5.56 12.90 -25.88
CA ALA A 20 -4.88 12.32 -27.04
C ALA A 20 -4.47 13.35 -28.11
N ASP A 21 -5.23 14.43 -28.24
CA ASP A 21 -5.07 15.42 -29.32
C ASP A 21 -4.46 16.76 -28.84
N VAL A 22 -4.13 16.89 -27.56
CA VAL A 22 -3.64 18.16 -26.98
C VAL A 22 -2.29 17.94 -26.33
N THR A 23 -1.30 18.71 -26.75
CA THR A 23 0.01 18.80 -26.09
C THR A 23 0.19 20.18 -25.50
N VAL A 24 0.52 20.26 -24.22
CA VAL A 24 0.78 21.49 -23.47
C VAL A 24 2.26 21.56 -23.15
N SER A 25 2.89 22.72 -23.45
CA SER A 25 4.28 22.98 -23.08
C SER A 25 4.35 23.37 -21.61
N VAL A 26 5.33 22.86 -20.89
CA VAL A 26 5.65 23.25 -19.52
C VAL A 26 6.45 24.56 -19.53
N PRO A 27 6.14 25.54 -18.68
CA PRO A 27 6.93 26.76 -18.57
C PRO A 27 8.39 26.48 -18.17
N ASP A 28 9.32 27.20 -18.77
CA ASP A 28 10.76 27.04 -18.46
C ASP A 28 11.06 27.24 -16.97
N ASP A 29 10.39 28.19 -16.31
CA ASP A 29 10.54 28.46 -14.88
C ASP A 29 10.13 27.24 -14.01
N THR A 30 9.11 26.50 -14.42
CA THR A 30 8.72 25.24 -13.77
C THR A 30 9.82 24.19 -13.94
N VAL A 31 10.34 24.03 -15.14
CA VAL A 31 11.42 23.07 -15.43
C VAL A 31 12.66 23.40 -14.60
N ILE A 32 13.04 24.69 -14.52
CA ILE A 32 14.17 25.17 -13.72
C ILE A 32 13.96 24.88 -12.22
N ALA A 33 12.76 25.18 -11.69
CA ALA A 33 12.43 24.90 -10.28
C ALA A 33 12.53 23.41 -9.94
N VAL A 34 12.01 22.54 -10.81
CA VAL A 34 12.07 21.08 -10.63
C VAL A 34 13.51 20.56 -10.72
N LEU A 35 14.32 21.06 -11.67
CA LEU A 35 15.74 20.72 -11.76
C LEU A 35 16.49 21.15 -10.49
N ALA A 36 16.21 22.33 -9.95
CA ALA A 36 16.80 22.80 -8.69
C ALA A 36 16.45 21.89 -7.52
N ALA A 37 15.18 21.41 -7.42
CA ALA A 37 14.76 20.45 -6.41
C ALA A 37 15.45 19.08 -6.55
N LEU A 38 15.89 18.72 -7.76
CA LEU A 38 16.74 17.56 -8.04
C LEU A 38 18.24 17.83 -7.78
N GLY A 39 18.61 19.07 -7.35
CA GLY A 39 19.99 19.45 -7.10
C GLY A 39 20.77 19.83 -8.36
N VAL A 40 20.08 20.19 -9.45
CA VAL A 40 20.67 20.56 -10.73
C VAL A 40 20.50 22.06 -10.95
N ASP A 41 21.61 22.80 -11.07
CA ASP A 41 21.56 24.22 -11.35
C ASP A 41 21.23 24.48 -12.84
N ALA A 42 20.13 25.20 -13.06
CA ALA A 42 19.66 25.62 -14.38
C ALA A 42 19.15 27.07 -14.37
N ALA A 43 19.58 27.89 -13.36
CA ALA A 43 19.07 29.23 -13.15
C ALA A 43 19.46 30.22 -14.26
N THR A 44 20.55 29.97 -14.99
CA THR A 44 21.00 30.80 -16.10
C THR A 44 21.34 29.94 -17.33
N PRO A 45 21.39 30.52 -18.53
CA PRO A 45 21.83 29.79 -19.73
C PRO A 45 23.23 29.15 -19.59
N GLU A 46 24.14 29.80 -18.89
CA GLU A 46 25.48 29.29 -18.61
C GLU A 46 25.43 28.09 -17.66
N ALA A 47 24.64 28.17 -16.56
CA ALA A 47 24.44 27.09 -15.63
C ALA A 47 23.79 25.86 -16.32
N VAL A 48 22.83 26.08 -17.22
CA VAL A 48 22.24 25.02 -18.06
C VAL A 48 23.31 24.32 -18.90
N GLN A 49 24.25 25.07 -19.54
CA GLN A 49 25.28 24.46 -20.36
C GLN A 49 26.30 23.68 -19.52
N GLU A 50 26.70 24.21 -18.37
CA GLU A 50 27.60 23.54 -17.44
C GLU A 50 26.98 22.24 -16.88
N SER A 51 25.77 22.33 -16.36
CA SER A 51 25.02 21.15 -15.84
C SER A 51 24.78 20.11 -16.93
N LEU A 52 24.47 20.53 -18.15
CA LEU A 52 24.30 19.63 -19.29
C LEU A 52 25.61 18.90 -19.63
N ALA A 53 26.72 19.62 -19.69
CA ALA A 53 28.03 19.03 -19.97
C ALA A 53 28.41 17.99 -18.89
N VAL A 54 28.14 18.28 -17.61
CA VAL A 54 28.35 17.35 -16.50
C VAL A 54 27.45 16.12 -16.65
N ALA A 55 26.17 16.31 -16.89
CA ALA A 55 25.22 15.21 -17.02
C ALA A 55 25.56 14.28 -18.20
N GLU A 56 25.93 14.84 -19.35
CA GLU A 56 26.36 14.09 -20.53
C GLU A 56 27.67 13.34 -20.29
N ALA A 57 28.65 13.97 -19.61
CA ALA A 57 29.91 13.32 -19.25
C ALA A 57 29.68 12.14 -18.29
N VAL A 58 28.82 12.32 -17.28
CA VAL A 58 28.43 11.24 -16.36
C VAL A 58 27.75 10.11 -17.12
N ALA A 59 26.79 10.41 -17.99
CA ALA A 59 26.09 9.40 -18.81
C ALA A 59 27.06 8.63 -19.73
N ALA A 60 28.00 9.33 -20.39
CA ALA A 60 28.98 8.72 -21.27
C ALA A 60 30.04 7.86 -20.52
N SER A 61 30.33 8.17 -19.27
CA SER A 61 31.29 7.44 -18.45
C SER A 61 30.73 6.13 -17.88
N ARG A 62 29.41 5.97 -17.84
CA ARG A 62 28.75 4.80 -17.23
C ARG A 62 29.01 3.54 -18.03
N LEU A 63 29.33 2.46 -17.32
CA LEU A 63 29.42 1.10 -17.86
C LEU A 63 28.07 0.39 -17.86
N LEU A 64 27.22 0.70 -16.86
CA LEU A 64 25.87 0.19 -16.66
C LEU A 64 24.94 1.33 -16.20
N PRO A 65 23.61 1.15 -16.29
CA PRO A 65 22.65 2.07 -15.67
C PRO A 65 22.83 2.11 -14.13
N PRO A 66 22.33 3.15 -13.44
CA PRO A 66 22.38 3.27 -11.98
C PRO A 66 21.72 2.10 -11.25
N THR A 67 20.70 1.52 -11.85
CA THR A 67 20.02 0.32 -11.40
C THR A 67 19.89 -0.65 -12.55
N LEU A 68 20.07 -1.92 -12.26
CA LEU A 68 19.92 -3.01 -13.21
C LEU A 68 18.91 -4.00 -12.66
N VAL A 69 17.93 -4.36 -13.47
CA VAL A 69 16.89 -5.32 -13.09
C VAL A 69 17.08 -6.63 -13.86
N VAL A 70 17.01 -7.74 -13.13
CA VAL A 70 16.95 -9.09 -13.67
C VAL A 70 15.68 -9.76 -13.20
N TRP A 71 14.84 -10.17 -14.14
CA TRP A 71 13.63 -10.93 -13.84
C TRP A 71 13.93 -12.41 -13.89
N ALA A 72 13.63 -13.13 -12.81
CA ALA A 72 13.87 -14.57 -12.73
C ALA A 72 13.11 -15.31 -13.84
N GLY A 73 13.86 -16.12 -14.60
CA GLY A 73 13.32 -16.88 -15.73
C GLY A 73 13.19 -16.10 -17.04
N GLU A 74 13.54 -14.81 -17.07
CA GLU A 74 13.61 -14.00 -18.30
C GLU A 74 15.06 -13.87 -18.78
N SER A 75 15.25 -13.35 -20.02
CA SER A 75 16.59 -13.08 -20.57
C SER A 75 17.29 -11.98 -19.78
N LEU A 76 18.62 -12.07 -19.69
CA LEU A 76 19.43 -11.02 -19.07
C LEU A 76 19.25 -9.67 -19.80
N PRO A 77 19.27 -8.57 -19.05
CA PRO A 77 19.08 -7.24 -19.63
C PRO A 77 20.19 -6.90 -20.65
N PRO A 78 19.86 -6.18 -21.74
CA PRO A 78 20.79 -5.82 -22.80
C PRO A 78 22.06 -5.12 -22.30
N ALA A 79 21.96 -4.33 -21.23
CA ALA A 79 23.08 -3.62 -20.63
C ALA A 79 24.19 -4.59 -20.14
N LEU A 80 23.84 -5.78 -19.65
CA LEU A 80 24.80 -6.82 -19.25
C LEU A 80 25.41 -7.52 -20.47
N THR A 81 24.58 -7.86 -21.45
CA THR A 81 25.04 -8.59 -22.64
C THR A 81 25.87 -7.72 -23.59
N ALA A 82 25.76 -6.40 -23.50
CA ALA A 82 26.55 -5.44 -24.28
C ALA A 82 27.92 -5.10 -23.64
N LEU A 83 28.24 -5.61 -22.46
CA LEU A 83 29.53 -5.41 -21.83
C LEU A 83 30.67 -5.96 -22.70
N ARG A 84 31.77 -5.23 -22.78
CA ARG A 84 32.95 -5.65 -23.57
C ARG A 84 33.59 -6.91 -23.00
N PRO A 85 34.07 -7.83 -23.86
CA PRO A 85 34.84 -8.98 -23.41
C PRO A 85 35.99 -8.58 -22.48
N GLY A 86 36.24 -9.41 -21.45
CA GLY A 86 37.26 -9.14 -20.44
C GLY A 86 36.81 -8.20 -19.30
N THR A 87 35.57 -7.71 -19.31
CA THR A 87 34.97 -6.99 -18.16
C THR A 87 34.74 -7.97 -17.01
N THR A 88 35.15 -7.60 -15.80
CA THR A 88 34.92 -8.39 -14.59
C THR A 88 33.69 -7.86 -13.84
N LEU A 89 32.83 -8.79 -13.44
CA LEU A 89 31.65 -8.54 -12.62
C LEU A 89 31.86 -9.14 -11.23
N GLU A 90 31.61 -8.37 -10.19
CA GLU A 90 31.69 -8.80 -8.80
C GLU A 90 30.36 -8.46 -8.12
N ILE A 91 29.68 -9.47 -7.58
CA ILE A 91 28.37 -9.33 -6.95
C ILE A 91 28.53 -9.56 -5.46
N GLU A 92 28.12 -8.56 -4.70
CA GLU A 92 27.88 -8.67 -3.25
C GLU A 92 26.40 -8.94 -3.05
N PRO A 93 26.01 -10.17 -2.64
CA PRO A 93 24.61 -10.47 -2.38
C PRO A 93 24.00 -9.58 -1.30
N GLU A 94 22.70 -9.33 -1.39
CA GLU A 94 21.94 -8.76 -0.27
C GLU A 94 22.14 -9.68 0.94
N ASP A 95 22.61 -9.13 2.07
CA ASP A 95 22.74 -9.90 3.30
C ASP A 95 21.41 -10.58 3.61
N ALA A 96 21.41 -11.89 3.79
CA ALA A 96 20.23 -12.68 4.13
C ALA A 96 19.64 -12.34 5.52
N ALA A 97 20.19 -11.36 6.20
CA ALA A 97 19.71 -10.76 7.46
C ALA A 97 18.58 -9.76 7.24
N GLY A 98 17.61 -10.09 6.38
CA GLY A 98 16.26 -9.62 6.61
C GLY A 98 15.68 -10.43 7.80
N PRO A 99 14.77 -9.87 8.62
CA PRO A 99 14.14 -10.64 9.68
C PRO A 99 13.62 -11.95 9.10
N PRO A 100 13.83 -13.10 9.78
CA PRO A 100 13.33 -14.37 9.30
C PRO A 100 11.81 -14.19 9.06
N PRO A 101 11.27 -14.74 7.96
CA PRO A 101 9.84 -14.72 7.75
C PRO A 101 9.23 -15.34 9.01
N THR A 102 8.28 -14.62 9.61
CA THR A 102 7.50 -15.10 10.77
C THR A 102 7.15 -16.55 10.51
N PRO A 103 7.45 -17.50 11.41
CA PRO A 103 7.24 -18.90 11.14
C PRO A 103 5.76 -19.10 10.83
N ARG A 104 5.44 -19.35 9.57
CA ARG A 104 4.09 -19.72 9.15
C ARG A 104 3.77 -21.03 9.86
N MET A 105 2.92 -20.97 10.89
CA MET A 105 2.36 -22.17 11.50
C MET A 105 1.62 -22.93 10.40
N ARG A 106 2.24 -24.03 9.92
CA ARG A 106 1.56 -24.98 9.08
C ARG A 106 0.48 -25.62 9.95
N VAL A 107 -0.76 -25.28 9.69
CA VAL A 107 -1.88 -26.06 10.19
C VAL A 107 -1.83 -27.43 9.52
N PRO A 108 -1.77 -28.55 10.27
CA PRO A 108 -1.90 -29.89 9.68
C PRO A 108 -3.38 -30.10 9.41
N GLY A 109 -3.82 -29.81 8.22
CA GLY A 109 -5.18 -30.06 7.72
C GLY A 109 -5.14 -31.02 6.55
N GLY A 110 -5.10 -32.28 6.84
CA GLY A 110 -5.31 -33.36 5.89
C GLY A 110 -5.67 -34.65 6.64
N ARG A 111 -6.96 -35.03 6.56
CA ARG A 111 -7.39 -36.38 6.97
C ARG A 111 -6.50 -37.42 6.27
N PRO A 112 -5.99 -38.46 6.97
CA PRO A 112 -5.32 -39.55 6.32
C PRO A 112 -6.36 -40.48 5.68
N ASP A 113 -6.17 -40.76 4.39
CA ASP A 113 -6.79 -41.92 3.74
C ASP A 113 -6.17 -43.20 4.32
N PRO A 114 -6.98 -44.26 4.62
CA PRO A 114 -6.48 -45.48 5.18
C PRO A 114 -6.14 -46.45 4.04
N ALA A 115 -4.88 -46.72 3.80
CA ALA A 115 -4.34 -48.02 3.37
C ALA A 115 -2.89 -47.92 2.89
N VAL A 116 -1.93 -48.36 3.67
CA VAL A 116 -1.01 -49.46 3.35
C VAL A 116 -0.21 -49.78 4.62
N SER A 117 -0.28 -51.04 4.96
CA SER A 117 0.29 -51.74 6.12
C SER A 117 1.77 -52.11 5.96
N ALA A 118 2.39 -52.32 7.14
CA ALA A 118 3.59 -53.11 7.45
C ALA A 118 4.95 -52.40 7.27
N THR A 119 5.91 -52.42 8.18
CA THR A 119 6.35 -53.40 9.18
C THR A 119 7.27 -52.77 10.23
N ALA A 120 7.28 -53.39 11.37
CA ALA A 120 7.92 -53.09 12.63
C ALA A 120 9.47 -52.91 12.65
N GLY A 121 9.91 -52.18 13.69
CA GLY A 121 11.30 -52.18 14.15
C GLY A 121 11.44 -51.45 15.50
N THR A 122 11.29 -52.21 16.57
CA THR A 122 11.44 -51.82 17.99
C THR A 122 12.91 -51.69 18.37
N VAL A 123 13.33 -50.65 19.10
CA VAL A 123 14.41 -50.72 20.10
C VAL A 123 14.11 -49.78 21.27
N VAL A 124 14.34 -50.33 22.45
CA VAL A 124 13.99 -49.94 23.82
C VAL A 124 15.10 -49.09 24.49
N GLY A 125 14.66 -48.17 25.38
CA GLY A 125 15.25 -47.89 26.71
C GLY A 125 16.37 -46.86 26.76
N ALA A 126 16.46 -45.95 27.72
CA ALA A 126 16.28 -46.02 29.15
C ALA A 126 16.29 -44.60 29.76
N ALA A 127 15.66 -44.49 30.89
CA ALA A 127 15.54 -43.29 31.75
C ALA A 127 16.77 -43.11 32.66
N ALA A 128 17.04 -41.89 33.08
CA ALA A 128 17.58 -41.57 34.41
C ALA A 128 17.34 -40.10 34.82
N ASP A 129 16.76 -39.90 35.95
CA ASP A 129 16.49 -38.68 36.74
C ASP A 129 17.68 -38.31 37.69
N PRO A 130 17.58 -37.39 38.60
CA PRO A 130 18.14 -36.05 38.60
C PRO A 130 19.19 -35.81 39.71
N VAL A 131 19.93 -34.70 39.66
CA VAL A 131 20.65 -34.20 40.85
C VAL A 131 20.63 -32.68 40.93
N SER A 132 20.20 -32.24 42.10
CA SER A 132 20.17 -30.90 42.64
C SER A 132 21.58 -30.32 42.90
N GLY A 133 21.72 -28.98 42.83
CA GLY A 133 22.87 -28.28 43.38
C GLY A 133 22.75 -26.76 43.30
N ALA A 134 22.59 -26.14 44.47
CA ALA A 134 22.57 -24.68 44.69
C ALA A 134 23.97 -24.05 44.58
N GLY A 135 24.02 -22.77 44.19
CA GLY A 135 25.19 -21.95 44.53
C GLY A 135 25.47 -20.71 43.68
N SER A 136 25.21 -19.55 44.27
CA SER A 136 25.96 -18.28 44.18
C SER A 136 25.94 -17.42 42.94
N ALA A 137 25.44 -16.20 43.17
CA ALA A 137 25.57 -15.00 42.34
C ALA A 137 27.05 -14.61 42.12
N GLN A 138 27.40 -14.31 40.87
CA GLN A 138 28.49 -13.39 40.56
C GLN A 138 28.20 -12.69 39.21
N ALA A 139 28.61 -11.42 39.17
CA ALA A 139 28.46 -10.45 38.12
C ALA A 139 28.83 -10.96 36.72
N PHE A 140 27.97 -10.65 35.73
CA PHE A 140 28.33 -10.76 34.31
C PHE A 140 28.66 -9.38 33.76
N GLU A 141 29.96 -9.19 33.59
CA GLU A 141 30.60 -8.18 32.76
C GLU A 141 30.28 -8.42 31.30
N ALA A 142 30.01 -7.34 30.55
CA ALA A 142 29.68 -7.36 29.16
C ALA A 142 30.82 -7.97 28.30
N ALA A 143 30.54 -9.06 27.63
CA ALA A 143 31.34 -9.51 26.52
C ALA A 143 30.44 -9.58 25.26
N ALA A 144 30.49 -8.50 24.47
CA ALA A 144 30.01 -8.53 23.10
C ALA A 144 30.91 -9.45 22.25
N LEU A 145 30.48 -10.69 22.06
CA LEU A 145 31.01 -11.56 21.04
C LEU A 145 29.95 -11.66 19.93
N GLY A 146 30.13 -10.82 18.90
CA GLY A 146 29.46 -10.97 17.63
C GLY A 146 29.78 -12.34 17.03
N ALA A 147 28.79 -13.22 17.01
CA ALA A 147 28.82 -14.38 16.11
C ALA A 147 28.51 -13.85 14.70
N ALA A 148 29.55 -13.55 13.93
CA ALA A 148 29.46 -13.37 12.49
C ALA A 148 28.93 -14.66 11.89
N SER A 149 27.73 -14.63 11.33
CA SER A 149 27.27 -15.63 10.37
C SER A 149 28.28 -15.69 9.23
N PRO A 150 28.57 -16.88 8.62
CA PRO A 150 29.50 -16.96 7.52
C PRO A 150 28.96 -16.11 6.36
N GLY A 151 29.52 -14.91 6.18
CA GLY A 151 29.23 -14.03 5.07
C GLY A 151 29.47 -14.80 3.77
N THR A 152 28.47 -14.80 2.89
CA THR A 152 28.62 -15.33 1.53
C THR A 152 29.71 -14.50 0.85
N ALA A 153 30.82 -15.13 0.47
CA ALA A 153 31.91 -14.45 -0.21
C ALA A 153 31.42 -13.85 -1.53
N PRO A 154 31.96 -12.68 -1.96
CA PRO A 154 31.56 -12.05 -3.21
C PRO A 154 31.82 -13.00 -4.40
N VAL A 155 30.83 -13.07 -5.30
CA VAL A 155 30.92 -13.91 -6.50
C VAL A 155 31.58 -13.09 -7.62
N ARG A 156 32.70 -13.57 -8.16
CA ARG A 156 33.40 -12.92 -9.28
C ARG A 156 33.19 -13.72 -10.58
N THR A 157 32.89 -12.98 -11.65
CA THR A 157 32.81 -13.53 -13.00
C THR A 157 33.44 -12.59 -14.01
N THR A 158 33.92 -13.13 -15.13
CA THR A 158 34.52 -12.36 -16.23
C THR A 158 33.73 -12.62 -17.51
N VAL A 159 33.43 -11.58 -18.27
CA VAL A 159 32.80 -11.68 -19.59
C VAL A 159 33.81 -12.31 -20.56
N GLY A 160 33.53 -13.53 -21.05
CA GLY A 160 34.43 -14.27 -21.91
C GLY A 160 34.63 -13.64 -23.31
N THR A 161 35.83 -13.82 -23.87
CA THR A 161 36.15 -13.52 -25.26
C THR A 161 35.74 -14.72 -26.13
N GLY A 162 34.51 -14.79 -26.63
CA GLY A 162 34.12 -15.65 -27.75
C GLY A 162 34.38 -17.17 -27.62
N ALA A 163 34.62 -17.71 -26.43
CA ALA A 163 34.72 -19.14 -26.19
C ALA A 163 33.34 -19.70 -25.80
N THR A 164 32.99 -20.84 -26.34
CA THR A 164 31.78 -21.60 -26.06
C THR A 164 31.59 -21.78 -24.55
N ALA A 165 30.36 -21.89 -24.10
CA ALA A 165 29.88 -21.92 -22.68
C ALA A 165 30.54 -22.98 -21.76
N SER A 166 31.67 -23.60 -22.16
CA SER A 166 32.36 -24.70 -21.50
C SER A 166 33.45 -24.28 -20.52
N ASP A 167 33.97 -23.05 -20.52
CA ASP A 167 35.20 -22.70 -19.80
C ASP A 167 35.06 -21.61 -18.68
N ALA A 168 33.83 -21.20 -18.31
CA ALA A 168 33.62 -20.36 -17.15
C ALA A 168 33.61 -21.21 -15.85
N PRO A 169 34.23 -20.73 -14.74
CA PRO A 169 34.17 -21.49 -13.50
C PRO A 169 32.69 -21.71 -13.11
N ALA A 170 32.33 -22.96 -12.83
CA ALA A 170 30.96 -23.46 -12.67
C ALA A 170 30.08 -22.64 -11.71
N LEU A 171 30.64 -21.97 -10.70
CA LEU A 171 29.92 -21.09 -9.75
C LEU A 171 29.46 -19.80 -10.39
N ALA A 172 30.20 -19.19 -11.30
CA ALA A 172 29.83 -17.94 -11.96
C ALA A 172 28.70 -18.13 -12.99
N THR A 173 28.73 -19.28 -13.68
CA THR A 173 27.69 -19.67 -14.64
C THR A 173 26.39 -20.03 -13.92
N ALA A 174 26.46 -20.72 -12.77
CA ALA A 174 25.30 -21.08 -11.95
C ALA A 174 24.59 -19.85 -11.39
N TRP A 175 25.32 -18.81 -10.97
CA TRP A 175 24.70 -17.58 -10.41
C TRP A 175 23.81 -16.86 -11.44
N TRP A 176 24.26 -16.76 -12.70
CA TRP A 176 23.47 -16.11 -13.77
C TRP A 176 22.36 -17.00 -14.34
N THR A 177 22.43 -18.29 -14.11
CA THR A 177 21.38 -19.24 -14.50
C THR A 177 20.19 -19.18 -13.55
N GLU A 178 20.47 -19.07 -12.22
CA GLU A 178 19.45 -18.93 -11.17
C GLU A 178 19.94 -17.90 -10.13
N PRO A 179 19.91 -16.60 -10.45
CA PRO A 179 20.37 -15.58 -9.53
C PRO A 179 19.43 -15.51 -8.31
N PRO A 180 19.98 -15.43 -7.08
CA PRO A 180 19.17 -15.33 -5.88
C PRO A 180 18.33 -14.05 -5.90
N LEU A 181 17.07 -14.17 -5.49
CA LEU A 181 16.16 -13.01 -5.39
C LEU A 181 16.68 -12.03 -4.33
N GLY A 182 16.76 -10.75 -4.68
CA GLY A 182 17.26 -9.73 -3.75
C GLY A 182 17.68 -8.44 -4.43
N VAL A 183 18.15 -7.51 -3.60
CA VAL A 183 18.76 -6.26 -4.04
C VAL A 183 20.24 -6.30 -3.71
N HIS A 184 21.05 -6.57 -4.72
CA HIS A 184 22.48 -6.83 -4.60
C HIS A 184 23.28 -5.60 -5.04
N ARG A 185 24.57 -5.59 -4.69
CA ARG A 185 25.54 -4.63 -5.21
C ARG A 185 26.35 -5.29 -6.31
N LEU A 186 26.36 -4.69 -7.50
CA LEU A 186 27.14 -5.16 -8.64
C LEU A 186 28.29 -4.19 -8.92
N THR A 187 29.52 -4.65 -8.78
CA THR A 187 30.70 -3.89 -9.16
C THR A 187 31.24 -4.40 -10.51
N VAL A 188 31.38 -3.48 -11.45
CA VAL A 188 31.86 -3.74 -12.81
C VAL A 188 33.22 -3.12 -12.99
N ARG A 189 34.20 -3.90 -13.49
CA ARG A 189 35.57 -3.43 -13.81
C ARG A 189 35.85 -3.70 -15.29
N ALA A 190 35.98 -2.61 -16.05
CA ALA A 190 36.37 -2.71 -17.46
C ALA A 190 37.88 -2.88 -17.61
N GLN A 191 38.33 -3.41 -18.76
CA GLN A 191 39.77 -3.59 -19.06
C GLN A 191 40.56 -2.28 -19.13
N ASP A 192 39.89 -1.16 -19.43
CA ASP A 192 40.48 0.18 -19.47
C ASP A 192 40.68 0.81 -18.07
N GLY A 193 40.41 0.06 -17.00
CA GLY A 193 40.57 0.45 -15.60
C GLY A 193 39.36 1.17 -15.01
N ARG A 194 38.30 1.48 -15.78
CA ARG A 194 37.07 2.04 -15.22
C ARG A 194 36.40 1.04 -14.31
N THR A 195 35.95 1.53 -13.16
CA THR A 195 35.18 0.76 -12.18
C THR A 195 33.89 1.48 -11.88
N MET A 196 32.78 0.75 -11.82
CA MET A 196 31.48 1.28 -11.46
C MET A 196 30.75 0.30 -10.54
N THR A 197 30.04 0.84 -9.57
CA THR A 197 29.10 0.06 -8.73
C THR A 197 27.69 0.47 -9.08
N THR A 198 26.79 -0.51 -9.22
CA THR A 198 25.37 -0.32 -9.51
C THR A 198 24.51 -1.22 -8.63
N THR A 199 23.28 -0.83 -8.40
CA THR A 199 22.28 -1.66 -7.76
C THR A 199 21.79 -2.73 -8.74
N LEU A 200 21.81 -4.00 -8.33
CA LEU A 200 21.27 -5.12 -9.08
C LEU A 200 20.04 -5.67 -8.34
N ILE A 201 18.88 -5.51 -8.94
CA ILE A 201 17.63 -6.05 -8.41
C ILE A 201 17.31 -7.34 -9.14
N VAL A 202 17.23 -8.46 -8.41
CA VAL A 202 16.76 -9.75 -8.95
C VAL A 202 15.38 -10.01 -8.38
N ALA A 203 14.36 -9.99 -9.21
CA ALA A 203 12.97 -10.12 -8.81
C ALA A 203 12.28 -11.30 -9.52
N PRO A 204 11.25 -11.91 -8.93
CA PRO A 204 10.37 -12.84 -9.62
C PRO A 204 9.70 -12.16 -10.82
N ALA A 205 9.29 -12.93 -11.82
CA ALA A 205 8.63 -12.36 -13.01
C ALA A 205 7.29 -11.69 -12.68
N ARG A 206 6.58 -12.15 -11.65
CA ARG A 206 5.22 -11.68 -11.30
C ARG A 206 4.99 -11.70 -9.77
N VAL A 207 4.11 -10.83 -9.30
CA VAL A 207 3.56 -10.90 -7.94
C VAL A 207 2.65 -12.13 -7.75
N PRO A 208 2.46 -12.60 -6.50
CA PRO A 208 1.46 -13.62 -6.19
C PRO A 208 0.07 -13.22 -6.69
N GLN A 209 -0.71 -14.20 -7.10
CA GLN A 209 -2.08 -14.00 -7.59
C GLN A 209 -3.10 -14.50 -6.57
N PRO A 210 -4.34 -13.98 -6.56
CA PRO A 210 -5.41 -14.56 -5.77
C PRO A 210 -5.55 -16.05 -6.12
N PRO A 211 -5.61 -16.96 -5.12
CA PRO A 211 -5.63 -18.40 -5.39
C PRO A 211 -6.91 -18.86 -6.10
N ARG A 212 -7.95 -18.05 -6.04
CA ARG A 212 -9.24 -18.24 -6.74
C ARG A 212 -9.92 -16.90 -6.92
N ARG A 213 -10.86 -16.83 -7.86
CA ARG A 213 -11.77 -15.69 -7.95
C ARG A 213 -12.56 -15.54 -6.65
N THR A 214 -12.67 -14.31 -6.16
CA THR A 214 -13.27 -14.05 -4.85
C THR A 214 -13.97 -12.70 -4.80
N HIS A 215 -14.92 -12.56 -3.87
CA HIS A 215 -15.51 -11.27 -3.49
C HIS A 215 -15.09 -10.90 -2.06
N GLY A 216 -15.25 -9.64 -1.72
CA GLY A 216 -14.93 -9.12 -0.39
C GLY A 216 -15.45 -7.71 -0.19
N PHE A 217 -15.15 -7.13 0.96
CA PHE A 217 -15.63 -5.80 1.32
C PHE A 217 -14.56 -4.74 1.16
N LEU A 218 -14.98 -3.52 0.75
CA LEU A 218 -14.20 -2.29 0.78
C LEU A 218 -14.74 -1.45 1.95
N VAL A 219 -13.90 -1.14 2.92
CA VAL A 219 -14.30 -0.61 4.22
C VAL A 219 -13.43 0.58 4.61
N GLN A 220 -14.04 1.62 5.13
CA GLN A 220 -13.32 2.64 5.88
C GLN A 220 -13.35 2.24 7.35
N LEU A 221 -12.22 1.77 7.90
CA LEU A 221 -12.19 1.17 9.23
C LEU A 221 -12.71 2.11 10.32
N TYR A 222 -12.32 3.40 10.26
CA TYR A 222 -12.76 4.40 11.23
C TYR A 222 -14.30 4.53 11.30
N SER A 223 -15.00 4.26 10.20
CA SER A 223 -16.47 4.39 10.09
C SER A 223 -17.25 3.18 10.59
N LEU A 224 -16.58 2.05 10.82
CA LEU A 224 -17.18 0.79 11.25
C LEU A 224 -17.12 0.66 12.77
N LEU A 225 -18.17 1.07 13.46
CA LEU A 225 -18.26 0.97 14.91
C LEU A 225 -18.98 -0.31 15.34
N SER A 226 -18.59 -0.85 16.48
CA SER A 226 -19.33 -1.88 17.21
C SER A 226 -19.77 -1.35 18.58
N GLY A 227 -20.52 -2.14 19.33
CA GLY A 227 -20.85 -1.82 20.71
C GLY A 227 -19.64 -1.71 21.66
N ARG A 228 -18.43 -2.06 21.19
CA ARG A 228 -17.17 -2.01 21.96
C ARG A 228 -16.22 -0.90 21.51
N SER A 229 -16.51 -0.24 20.39
CA SER A 229 -15.65 0.80 19.84
C SER A 229 -15.63 2.04 20.73
N TRP A 230 -14.49 2.69 20.84
CA TRP A 230 -14.31 3.94 21.62
C TRP A 230 -14.65 5.18 20.78
N GLY A 231 -15.80 5.15 20.08
CA GLY A 231 -16.27 6.25 19.23
C GLY A 231 -15.70 6.27 17.81
N MET A 232 -14.87 5.28 17.46
CA MET A 232 -14.28 5.08 16.14
C MET A 232 -13.94 3.60 15.96
N GLY A 233 -14.12 3.06 14.76
CA GLY A 233 -13.75 1.67 14.46
C GLY A 233 -12.24 1.41 14.58
N ASP A 234 -11.89 0.23 15.08
CA ASP A 234 -10.52 -0.15 15.41
C ASP A 234 -10.13 -1.56 14.91
N LEU A 235 -8.94 -2.03 15.28
CA LEU A 235 -8.41 -3.33 14.83
C LEU A 235 -9.16 -4.53 15.43
N GLY A 236 -9.88 -4.35 16.54
CA GLY A 236 -10.80 -5.33 17.07
C GLY A 236 -12.03 -5.48 16.17
N ASP A 237 -12.61 -4.35 15.73
CA ASP A 237 -13.74 -4.33 14.80
C ASP A 237 -13.36 -4.93 13.44
N LEU A 238 -12.13 -4.65 12.96
CA LEU A 238 -11.60 -5.27 11.74
C LEU A 238 -11.50 -6.80 11.85
N ALA A 239 -10.99 -7.28 12.97
CA ALA A 239 -10.87 -8.72 13.21
C ALA A 239 -12.25 -9.41 13.27
N ASP A 240 -13.22 -8.79 13.93
CA ASP A 240 -14.58 -9.29 14.01
C ASP A 240 -15.30 -9.28 12.65
N LEU A 241 -15.18 -8.18 11.89
CA LEU A 241 -15.69 -8.12 10.51
C LEU A 241 -15.08 -9.22 9.65
N ALA A 242 -13.76 -9.42 9.71
CA ALA A 242 -13.06 -10.43 8.93
C ALA A 242 -13.50 -11.85 9.32
N ALA A 243 -13.63 -12.11 10.63
CA ALA A 243 -14.10 -13.40 11.14
C ALA A 243 -15.52 -13.73 10.65
N TRP A 244 -16.42 -12.78 10.78
CA TRP A 244 -17.82 -12.94 10.40
C TRP A 244 -17.99 -13.02 8.88
N ALA A 245 -17.42 -12.07 8.14
CA ALA A 245 -17.55 -12.02 6.69
C ALA A 245 -16.93 -13.26 6.01
N GLY A 246 -15.79 -13.75 6.51
CA GLY A 246 -15.16 -14.96 5.99
C GLY A 246 -16.00 -16.22 6.24
N ARG A 247 -16.45 -16.43 7.47
CA ARG A 247 -17.17 -17.65 7.87
C ARG A 247 -18.62 -17.69 7.39
N THR A 248 -19.31 -16.56 7.48
CA THR A 248 -20.76 -16.49 7.24
C THR A 248 -21.10 -16.10 5.81
N LEU A 249 -20.36 -15.18 5.24
CA LEU A 249 -20.65 -14.61 3.92
C LEU A 249 -19.74 -15.17 2.82
N GLY A 250 -18.69 -15.93 3.18
CA GLY A 250 -17.74 -16.49 2.21
C GLY A 250 -16.86 -15.44 1.55
N ALA A 251 -16.69 -14.27 2.17
CA ALA A 251 -15.81 -13.24 1.70
C ALA A 251 -14.35 -13.72 1.69
N GLY A 252 -13.60 -13.37 0.66
CA GLY A 252 -12.21 -13.75 0.52
C GLY A 252 -11.22 -12.66 0.89
N PHE A 253 -11.71 -11.44 1.14
CA PHE A 253 -10.89 -10.31 1.57
C PHE A 253 -11.72 -9.20 2.25
N VAL A 254 -11.02 -8.36 3.01
CA VAL A 254 -11.49 -7.06 3.49
C VAL A 254 -10.40 -6.04 3.15
N GLN A 255 -10.72 -5.07 2.30
CA GLN A 255 -9.85 -3.93 2.01
C GLN A 255 -10.19 -2.79 2.95
N VAL A 256 -9.18 -2.23 3.60
CA VAL A 256 -9.31 -1.08 4.50
C VAL A 256 -8.74 0.19 3.85
N ASN A 257 -9.08 1.36 4.40
CA ASN A 257 -8.38 2.61 4.11
C ASN A 257 -6.92 2.54 4.60
N PRO A 258 -6.05 3.50 4.19
CA PRO A 258 -4.72 3.60 4.78
C PRO A 258 -4.78 3.69 6.30
N LEU A 259 -4.08 2.78 7.00
CA LEU A 259 -3.96 2.77 8.46
C LEU A 259 -2.65 3.43 8.93
N HIS A 260 -2.09 4.26 8.10
CA HIS A 260 -0.84 4.99 8.32
C HIS A 260 -0.92 5.92 9.53
N ALA A 261 0.21 6.14 10.21
CA ALA A 261 0.30 7.06 11.33
C ALA A 261 -0.05 8.49 10.90
N ALA A 262 -1.06 9.07 11.52
CA ALA A 262 -1.46 10.45 11.28
C ALA A 262 -0.44 11.45 11.82
N VAL A 263 -0.50 12.70 11.38
CA VAL A 263 0.20 13.81 12.00
C VAL A 263 -0.54 14.17 13.29
N PRO A 264 0.06 14.05 14.47
CA PRO A 264 -0.61 14.42 15.72
C PRO A 264 -0.88 15.92 15.76
N GLY A 265 -2.01 16.29 16.32
CA GLY A 265 -2.45 17.68 16.44
C GLY A 265 -3.90 17.74 16.91
N ALA A 266 -4.39 18.94 17.22
CA ALA A 266 -5.78 19.20 17.53
C ALA A 266 -6.21 20.46 16.79
N PRO A 267 -7.02 20.35 15.72
CA PRO A 267 -7.59 19.11 15.16
C PRO A 267 -6.60 18.29 14.33
N THR A 268 -6.66 16.98 14.46
CA THR A 268 -5.96 16.03 13.58
C THR A 268 -6.59 16.08 12.19
N ASP A 269 -5.76 16.10 11.13
CA ASP A 269 -6.23 15.95 9.74
C ASP A 269 -6.97 14.60 9.61
N PRO A 270 -8.27 14.59 9.28
CA PRO A 270 -9.03 13.36 9.22
C PRO A 270 -8.71 12.50 8.00
N SER A 271 -8.01 13.04 6.99
CA SER A 271 -7.66 12.32 5.77
C SER A 271 -6.60 11.24 6.03
N PRO A 272 -6.87 9.96 5.73
CA PRO A 272 -5.87 8.91 5.88
C PRO A 272 -4.79 8.95 4.78
N TYR A 273 -4.94 9.83 3.78
CA TYR A 273 -4.05 9.94 2.63
C TYR A 273 -2.94 10.99 2.79
N ARG A 274 -2.89 11.69 3.95
CA ARG A 274 -1.84 12.66 4.30
C ARG A 274 -1.13 12.30 5.61
N PRO A 275 -0.55 11.09 5.71
CA PRO A 275 -0.01 10.58 6.96
C PRO A 275 1.34 11.23 7.32
N SER A 276 1.71 11.15 8.60
CA SER A 276 3.05 11.44 9.11
C SER A 276 4.07 10.39 8.66
N SER A 277 3.68 9.12 8.70
CA SER A 277 4.49 8.00 8.23
C SER A 277 3.62 6.99 7.50
N ARG A 278 4.08 6.56 6.32
CA ARG A 278 3.44 5.45 5.58
C ARG A 278 3.89 4.07 6.05
N ARG A 279 5.03 4.00 6.74
CA ARG A 279 5.63 2.73 7.17
C ARG A 279 5.00 2.19 8.44
N PHE A 280 4.64 3.06 9.38
CA PHE A 280 4.09 2.68 10.67
C PHE A 280 2.59 2.98 10.74
N PRO A 281 1.79 2.08 11.33
CA PRO A 281 0.36 2.28 11.48
C PRO A 281 0.04 3.25 12.63
N ASP A 282 -1.14 3.87 12.55
CA ASP A 282 -1.64 4.79 13.58
C ASP A 282 -2.13 4.02 14.81
N PRO A 283 -1.60 4.32 16.01
CA PRO A 283 -2.03 3.67 17.24
C PRO A 283 -3.46 4.02 17.68
N VAL A 284 -4.11 5.01 17.07
CA VAL A 284 -5.53 5.30 17.30
C VAL A 284 -6.43 4.10 16.98
N HIS A 285 -5.97 3.22 16.07
CA HIS A 285 -6.68 2.00 15.70
C HIS A 285 -6.50 0.84 16.70
N LEU A 286 -5.71 0.99 17.77
CA LEU A 286 -5.58 -0.05 18.78
C LEU A 286 -6.91 -0.32 19.49
N HIS A 287 -7.29 -1.59 19.59
CA HIS A 287 -8.31 -2.07 20.50
C HIS A 287 -7.65 -2.31 21.88
N VAL A 288 -7.87 -1.40 22.81
CA VAL A 288 -7.08 -1.30 24.06
C VAL A 288 -7.27 -2.53 24.92
N GLU A 289 -8.51 -3.04 25.04
CA GLU A 289 -8.87 -4.18 25.87
C GLU A 289 -8.27 -5.50 25.39
N SER A 290 -7.89 -5.59 24.11
CA SER A 290 -7.22 -6.79 23.56
C SER A 290 -5.73 -6.86 23.89
N ILE A 291 -5.16 -5.82 24.51
CA ILE A 291 -3.76 -5.82 24.92
C ILE A 291 -3.63 -6.71 26.16
N PRO A 292 -2.73 -7.73 26.17
CA PRO A 292 -2.63 -8.66 27.29
C PRO A 292 -2.36 -7.98 28.64
N GLU A 293 -1.64 -6.89 28.66
CA GLU A 293 -1.31 -6.11 29.85
C GLU A 293 -2.53 -5.36 30.41
N TYR A 294 -3.56 -5.06 29.62
CA TYR A 294 -4.78 -4.35 30.04
C TYR A 294 -5.44 -5.02 31.26
N GLY A 295 -5.54 -6.35 31.24
CA GLY A 295 -6.09 -7.14 32.34
C GLY A 295 -5.31 -7.02 33.66
N HIS A 296 -4.10 -6.49 33.64
CA HIS A 296 -3.18 -6.41 34.80
C HIS A 296 -2.89 -4.98 35.27
N VAL A 297 -3.54 -3.97 34.70
CA VAL A 297 -3.41 -2.57 35.13
C VAL A 297 -3.82 -2.44 36.60
N PRO A 298 -2.97 -1.89 37.50
CA PRO A 298 -3.29 -1.78 38.91
C PRO A 298 -4.41 -0.80 39.22
N ASP A 299 -4.42 0.36 38.52
CA ASP A 299 -5.47 1.39 38.71
C ASP A 299 -6.69 1.06 37.83
N ARG A 300 -7.51 0.16 38.36
CA ARG A 300 -8.75 -0.25 37.69
C ARG A 300 -9.79 0.86 37.65
N ALA A 301 -9.82 1.73 38.67
CA ALA A 301 -10.80 2.81 38.73
C ALA A 301 -10.55 3.82 37.62
N ALA A 302 -9.31 4.26 37.43
CA ALA A 302 -8.95 5.15 36.31
C ALA A 302 -9.27 4.52 34.95
N LEU A 303 -9.00 3.22 34.79
CA LEU A 303 -9.26 2.52 33.54
C LEU A 303 -10.78 2.38 33.24
N ASP A 304 -11.60 2.11 34.29
CA ASP A 304 -13.04 2.04 34.17
C ASP A 304 -13.68 3.42 33.88
N ASP A 305 -13.14 4.49 34.45
CA ASP A 305 -13.56 5.87 34.15
C ASP A 305 -13.27 6.24 32.67
N LEU A 306 -12.11 5.84 32.15
CA LEU A 306 -11.75 6.05 30.74
C LEU A 306 -12.68 5.25 29.81
N ARG A 307 -12.98 3.99 30.16
CA ARG A 307 -13.91 3.16 29.41
C ARG A 307 -15.31 3.76 29.39
N GLN A 308 -15.82 4.25 30.52
CA GLN A 308 -17.12 4.91 30.59
C GLN A 308 -17.15 6.22 29.76
N SER A 309 -16.05 6.97 29.74
CA SER A 309 -15.91 8.15 28.88
C SER A 309 -15.94 7.77 27.41
N ALA A 310 -15.30 6.68 27.03
CA ALA A 310 -15.31 6.14 25.67
C ALA A 310 -16.70 5.63 25.26
N GLU A 311 -17.43 4.95 26.14
CA GLU A 311 -18.84 4.57 25.93
C GLU A 311 -19.73 5.80 25.69
N THR A 312 -19.49 6.87 26.45
CA THR A 312 -20.22 8.15 26.27
C THR A 312 -19.89 8.78 24.93
N LEU A 313 -18.62 8.77 24.52
CA LEU A 313 -18.19 9.28 23.20
C LEU A 313 -18.81 8.46 22.07
N SER A 314 -18.80 7.14 22.17
CA SER A 314 -19.41 6.22 21.22
C SER A 314 -20.94 6.48 21.11
N ASP A 315 -21.63 6.67 22.24
CA ASP A 315 -23.06 7.00 22.27
C ASP A 315 -23.36 8.33 21.54
N THR A 316 -22.47 9.32 21.61
CA THR A 316 -22.69 10.57 20.86
C THR A 316 -22.64 10.38 19.35
N VAL A 317 -21.76 9.49 18.88
CA VAL A 317 -21.64 9.15 17.44
C VAL A 317 -22.83 8.30 17.00
N LEU A 318 -23.11 7.22 17.73
CA LEU A 318 -24.12 6.22 17.34
C LEU A 318 -25.55 6.71 17.51
N ASN A 319 -25.87 7.44 18.59
CA ASN A 319 -27.25 7.75 18.96
C ASN A 319 -27.59 9.25 18.91
N LYS A 320 -26.61 10.15 18.82
CA LYS A 320 -26.84 11.61 18.83
C LYS A 320 -26.38 12.30 17.56
N GLY A 321 -25.92 11.54 16.55
CA GLY A 321 -25.54 12.07 15.23
C GLY A 321 -24.26 12.90 15.23
N ALA A 322 -23.36 12.71 16.22
CA ALA A 322 -22.08 13.38 16.23
C ALA A 322 -21.15 12.79 15.15
N LEU A 323 -20.24 13.59 14.66
CA LEU A 323 -19.15 13.14 13.81
C LEU A 323 -18.09 12.39 14.65
N ILE A 324 -17.36 11.49 14.01
CA ILE A 324 -16.21 10.84 14.63
C ILE A 324 -15.16 11.89 14.98
N ASP A 325 -14.79 11.95 16.25
CA ASP A 325 -13.79 12.84 16.84
C ASP A 325 -12.52 12.05 17.17
N ARG A 326 -11.56 12.04 16.23
CA ARG A 326 -10.30 11.31 16.39
C ARG A 326 -9.46 11.83 17.54
N ASP A 327 -9.52 13.13 17.83
CA ASP A 327 -8.73 13.74 18.90
C ASP A 327 -9.24 13.27 20.25
N ALA A 328 -10.58 13.28 20.45
CA ALA A 328 -11.19 12.74 21.67
C ALA A 328 -10.95 11.24 21.85
N VAL A 329 -11.07 10.46 20.76
CA VAL A 329 -10.75 9.01 20.79
C VAL A 329 -9.29 8.78 21.16
N TRP A 330 -8.37 9.49 20.51
CA TRP A 330 -6.94 9.34 20.79
C TRP A 330 -6.58 9.71 22.22
N GLU A 331 -7.11 10.80 22.73
CA GLU A 331 -6.83 11.23 24.11
C GLU A 331 -7.25 10.18 25.14
N LEU A 332 -8.43 9.55 24.98
CA LEU A 332 -8.89 8.48 25.86
C LEU A 332 -8.01 7.23 25.72
N LYS A 333 -7.73 6.81 24.49
CA LYS A 333 -6.88 5.64 24.23
C LYS A 333 -5.45 5.87 24.72
N ARG A 334 -4.89 7.05 24.51
CA ARG A 334 -3.55 7.40 24.98
C ARG A 334 -3.43 7.28 26.50
N GLN A 335 -4.39 7.85 27.26
CA GLN A 335 -4.40 7.74 28.73
C GLN A 335 -4.48 6.27 29.17
N ALA A 336 -5.34 5.46 28.56
CA ALA A 336 -5.43 4.04 28.87
C ALA A 336 -4.14 3.29 28.53
N LEU A 337 -3.48 3.61 27.41
CA LEU A 337 -2.22 3.02 26.96
C LEU A 337 -1.05 3.41 27.88
N GLU A 338 -1.06 4.62 28.47
CA GLU A 338 -0.09 5.00 29.53
C GLU A 338 -0.24 4.09 30.75
N LEU A 339 -1.48 3.84 31.23
CA LEU A 339 -1.73 2.90 32.32
C LEU A 339 -1.30 1.47 31.98
N VAL A 340 -1.60 1.02 30.78
CA VAL A 340 -1.18 -0.32 30.28
C VAL A 340 0.34 -0.44 30.23
N ARG A 341 1.05 0.64 29.89
CA ARG A 341 2.51 0.67 29.84
C ARG A 341 3.16 0.44 31.19
N GLU A 342 2.55 0.86 32.29
CA GLU A 342 3.06 0.66 33.64
C GLU A 342 3.12 -0.83 34.02
N VAL A 343 2.35 -1.68 33.34
CA VAL A 343 2.37 -3.13 33.59
C VAL A 343 3.64 -3.73 32.99
N PRO A 344 4.49 -4.40 33.80
CA PRO A 344 5.71 -5.03 33.29
C PRO A 344 5.41 -6.13 32.27
N LEU A 345 6.14 -6.13 31.17
CA LEU A 345 6.06 -7.22 30.19
C LEU A 345 6.55 -8.53 30.81
N THR A 346 5.81 -9.61 30.56
CA THR A 346 6.30 -10.97 30.86
C THR A 346 7.59 -11.27 30.06
N PRO A 347 8.43 -12.22 30.48
CA PRO A 347 9.69 -12.52 29.79
C PRO A 347 9.50 -12.80 28.29
N GLY A 348 8.47 -13.56 27.89
CA GLY A 348 8.17 -13.84 26.49
C GLY A 348 7.74 -12.59 25.69
N ARG A 349 6.89 -11.75 26.28
CA ARG A 349 6.47 -10.48 25.68
C ARG A 349 7.64 -9.51 25.54
N ARG A 350 8.54 -9.46 26.54
CA ARG A 350 9.75 -8.65 26.47
C ARG A 350 10.68 -9.11 25.35
N ALA A 351 10.90 -10.43 25.20
CA ALA A 351 11.69 -10.97 24.12
C ALA A 351 11.09 -10.59 22.75
N ALA A 352 9.77 -10.78 22.55
CA ALA A 352 9.10 -10.41 21.31
C ALA A 352 9.19 -8.88 21.02
N TYR A 353 9.13 -8.05 22.04
CA TYR A 353 9.33 -6.61 21.89
C TYR A 353 10.77 -6.28 21.45
N CYS A 354 11.78 -6.90 22.08
CA CYS A 354 13.17 -6.72 21.67
C CYS A 354 13.43 -7.20 20.22
N ASP A 355 12.83 -8.32 19.82
CA ASP A 355 12.91 -8.82 18.45
C ASP A 355 12.29 -7.83 17.45
N PHE A 356 11.15 -7.23 17.79
CA PHE A 356 10.51 -6.20 16.98
C PHE A 356 11.41 -4.95 16.85
N LEU A 357 11.97 -4.45 17.97
CA LEU A 357 12.91 -3.32 17.94
C LEU A 357 14.11 -3.60 17.03
N ALA A 358 14.70 -4.79 17.15
CA ALA A 358 15.84 -5.20 16.31
C ALA A 358 15.46 -5.29 14.83
N ALA A 359 14.27 -5.82 14.52
CA ALA A 359 13.78 -5.96 13.15
C ALA A 359 13.47 -4.62 12.48
N GLN A 360 12.89 -3.67 13.22
CA GLN A 360 12.51 -2.36 12.70
C GLN A 360 13.69 -1.37 12.65
N GLY A 361 14.63 -1.49 13.59
CA GLY A 361 15.89 -0.73 13.63
C GLY A 361 15.70 0.78 13.64
N GLN A 362 16.60 1.48 12.96
CA GLN A 362 16.68 2.95 12.96
C GLN A 362 15.39 3.62 12.49
N ALA A 363 14.63 3.02 11.59
CA ALA A 363 13.41 3.64 11.08
C ALA A 363 12.33 3.78 12.16
N LEU A 364 12.20 2.77 13.05
CA LEU A 364 11.29 2.85 14.19
C LEU A 364 11.80 3.87 15.23
N GLU A 365 13.10 3.89 15.47
CA GLU A 365 13.68 4.85 16.40
C GLU A 365 13.47 6.30 15.93
N ASP A 366 13.68 6.57 14.64
CA ASP A 366 13.44 7.89 14.04
C ASP A 366 11.97 8.29 14.14
N HIS A 367 11.04 7.37 13.82
CA HIS A 367 9.61 7.60 13.93
C HIS A 367 9.19 7.90 15.38
N ALA A 368 9.60 7.06 16.32
CA ALA A 368 9.28 7.22 17.74
C ALA A 368 9.89 8.49 18.33
N LEU A 369 11.10 8.84 17.94
CA LEU A 369 11.76 10.07 18.35
C LEU A 369 11.05 11.31 17.79
N TRP A 370 10.63 11.27 16.51
CA TRP A 370 9.83 12.35 15.95
C TRP A 370 8.53 12.53 16.73
N CYS A 371 7.82 11.45 17.06
CA CYS A 371 6.62 11.50 17.90
C CYS A 371 6.89 12.13 19.28
N ALA A 372 7.96 11.72 19.95
CA ALA A 372 8.34 12.27 21.24
C ALA A 372 8.73 13.75 21.17
N LEU A 373 9.41 14.18 20.10
CA LEU A 373 9.73 15.59 19.87
C LEU A 373 8.47 16.40 19.52
N ALA A 374 7.54 15.82 18.78
CA ALA A 374 6.28 16.47 18.43
C ALA A 374 5.39 16.73 19.65
N GLU A 375 5.43 15.89 20.69
CA GLU A 375 4.75 16.14 21.96
C GLU A 375 5.28 17.42 22.66
N VAL A 376 6.55 17.74 22.48
CA VAL A 376 7.19 18.90 23.13
C VAL A 376 7.15 20.16 22.27
N HIS A 377 7.33 20.01 20.95
CA HIS A 377 7.59 21.12 20.04
C HIS A 377 6.47 21.34 18.99
N GLY A 378 5.40 20.50 19.02
CA GLY A 378 4.37 20.49 18.00
C GLY A 378 4.75 19.65 16.78
N SER A 379 3.77 19.36 15.93
CA SER A 379 3.88 18.38 14.85
C SER A 379 4.55 18.88 13.56
N ASP A 380 4.86 20.18 13.47
CA ASP A 380 5.60 20.74 12.32
C ASP A 380 7.08 20.91 12.67
N TRP A 381 7.90 19.97 12.22
CA TRP A 381 9.33 20.00 12.47
C TRP A 381 10.07 21.20 11.84
N HIS A 382 9.47 21.86 10.82
CA HIS A 382 10.02 23.08 10.26
C HIS A 382 9.98 24.25 11.24
N ALA A 383 9.03 24.23 12.18
CA ALA A 383 8.92 25.20 13.26
C ALA A 383 9.80 24.87 14.49
N TRP A 384 10.40 23.66 14.56
CA TRP A 384 11.25 23.28 15.68
C TRP A 384 12.53 24.13 15.76
N PRO A 385 13.20 24.17 16.92
CA PRO A 385 14.53 24.74 17.03
C PRO A 385 15.46 24.18 15.92
N SER A 386 16.23 25.03 15.29
CA SER A 386 17.04 24.64 14.12
C SER A 386 17.94 23.43 14.37
N ALA A 387 18.44 23.28 15.62
CA ALA A 387 19.27 22.16 16.04
C ALA A 387 18.53 20.80 16.08
N LEU A 388 17.18 20.79 16.07
CA LEU A 388 16.36 19.57 16.09
C LEU A 388 15.79 19.22 14.71
N ARG A 389 15.99 20.07 13.71
CA ARG A 389 15.47 19.83 12.36
C ARG A 389 16.27 18.76 11.60
N ASP A 390 17.56 18.63 11.88
CA ASP A 390 18.40 17.56 11.32
C ASP A 390 18.35 16.32 12.21
N PRO A 391 17.74 15.21 11.77
CA PRO A 391 17.60 13.97 12.56
C PRO A 391 18.94 13.32 12.93
N ARG A 392 20.04 13.70 12.28
CA ARG A 392 21.39 13.16 12.53
C ARG A 392 22.27 14.11 13.35
N SER A 393 21.72 15.24 13.80
CA SER A 393 22.48 16.21 14.61
C SER A 393 22.82 15.67 16.01
N PRO A 394 23.92 16.15 16.63
CA PRO A 394 24.25 15.81 18.02
C PRO A 394 23.17 16.25 19.01
N GLN A 395 22.41 17.28 18.70
CA GLN A 395 21.32 17.79 19.54
C GLN A 395 20.13 16.83 19.54
N VAL A 396 19.80 16.26 18.39
CA VAL A 396 18.76 15.23 18.28
C VAL A 396 19.19 13.97 19.05
N ALA A 397 20.47 13.57 18.96
CA ALA A 397 20.98 12.45 19.75
C ALA A 397 20.86 12.69 21.27
N ARG A 398 21.07 13.94 21.73
CA ARG A 398 20.88 14.34 23.12
C ARG A 398 19.39 14.33 23.50
N ALA A 399 18.54 14.96 22.70
CA ALA A 399 17.08 14.96 22.92
C ALA A 399 16.52 13.53 22.99
N ARG A 400 17.01 12.61 22.16
CA ARG A 400 16.66 11.18 22.24
C ARG A 400 16.99 10.57 23.60
N ALA A 401 18.14 10.89 24.17
CA ALA A 401 18.51 10.39 25.50
C ALA A 401 17.64 11.02 26.63
N GLU A 402 17.29 12.29 26.48
CA GLU A 402 16.42 13.00 27.43
C GLU A 402 14.96 12.53 27.36
N LEU A 403 14.48 12.17 26.18
CA LEU A 403 13.11 11.71 25.91
C LEU A 403 13.00 10.18 25.80
N LEU A 404 14.00 9.42 26.26
CA LEU A 404 14.06 7.97 26.07
C LEU A 404 12.78 7.24 26.49
N ASP A 405 12.16 7.69 27.56
CA ASP A 405 10.92 7.14 28.08
C ASP A 405 9.74 7.31 27.09
N ARG A 406 9.65 8.49 26.45
CA ARG A 406 8.63 8.75 25.43
C ARG A 406 8.92 8.02 24.11
N VAL A 407 10.18 7.94 23.72
CA VAL A 407 10.61 7.14 22.56
C VAL A 407 10.24 5.67 22.74
N ASP A 408 10.51 5.08 23.93
CA ASP A 408 10.09 3.71 24.23
C ASP A 408 8.56 3.54 24.21
N PHE A 409 7.80 4.53 24.71
CA PHE A 409 6.34 4.51 24.63
C PHE A 409 5.85 4.40 23.18
N HIS A 410 6.36 5.25 22.29
CA HIS A 410 5.97 5.22 20.87
C HIS A 410 6.45 3.95 20.14
N CYS A 411 7.64 3.44 20.47
CA CYS A 411 8.08 2.13 19.98
C CYS A 411 7.13 1.01 20.44
N ARG A 412 6.68 1.05 21.69
CA ARG A 412 5.73 0.07 22.23
C ARG A 412 4.36 0.17 21.58
N LEU A 413 3.87 1.38 21.27
CA LEU A 413 2.62 1.58 20.53
C LEU A 413 2.72 0.95 19.13
N ALA A 414 3.79 1.21 18.40
CA ALA A 414 4.01 0.61 17.07
C ALA A 414 4.02 -0.93 17.14
N TRP A 415 4.69 -1.51 18.16
CA TRP A 415 4.69 -2.96 18.39
C TRP A 415 3.31 -3.53 18.69
N LEU A 416 2.52 -2.86 19.54
CA LEU A 416 1.16 -3.30 19.87
C LEU A 416 0.25 -3.27 18.63
N THR A 417 0.37 -2.22 17.81
CA THR A 417 -0.40 -2.10 16.58
C THR A 417 -0.01 -3.17 15.57
N ASP A 418 1.29 -3.45 15.40
CA ASP A 418 1.82 -4.55 14.57
C ASP A 418 1.23 -5.91 14.99
N ASN A 419 1.19 -6.17 16.30
CA ASN A 419 0.60 -7.42 16.82
C ASN A 419 -0.90 -7.53 16.50
N GLN A 420 -1.66 -6.44 16.60
CA GLN A 420 -3.10 -6.48 16.30
C GLN A 420 -3.39 -6.60 14.80
N LEU A 421 -2.56 -5.99 13.93
CA LEU A 421 -2.62 -6.21 12.49
C LEU A 421 -2.32 -7.68 12.13
N ALA A 422 -1.31 -8.26 12.76
CA ALA A 422 -1.00 -9.69 12.61
C ALA A 422 -2.17 -10.58 13.04
N ALA A 423 -2.82 -10.24 14.16
CA ALA A 423 -3.99 -10.96 14.67
C ALA A 423 -5.18 -10.85 13.72
N ALA A 424 -5.49 -9.66 13.19
CA ALA A 424 -6.57 -9.45 12.23
C ALA A 424 -6.36 -10.28 10.95
N GLN A 425 -5.14 -10.29 10.41
CA GLN A 425 -4.81 -11.12 9.23
C GLN A 425 -4.90 -12.63 9.53
N SER A 426 -4.47 -13.06 10.73
CA SER A 426 -4.61 -14.46 11.13
C SER A 426 -6.08 -14.87 11.22
N VAL A 427 -6.90 -14.05 11.88
CA VAL A 427 -8.35 -14.28 12.01
C VAL A 427 -9.02 -14.34 10.63
N ALA A 428 -8.66 -13.44 9.70
CA ALA A 428 -9.19 -13.47 8.34
C ALA A 428 -8.86 -14.79 7.62
N ARG A 429 -7.63 -15.28 7.74
CA ARG A 429 -7.22 -16.56 7.16
C ARG A 429 -7.92 -17.76 7.82
N ASP A 430 -8.03 -17.76 9.13
CA ASP A 430 -8.72 -18.80 9.90
C ASP A 430 -10.22 -18.83 9.59
N ALA A 431 -10.79 -17.70 9.18
CA ALA A 431 -12.15 -17.58 8.67
C ALA A 431 -12.33 -18.09 7.23
N GLY A 432 -11.25 -18.53 6.56
CA GLY A 432 -11.26 -19.08 5.21
C GLY A 432 -11.12 -18.05 4.09
N MET A 433 -10.73 -16.81 4.41
CA MET A 433 -10.48 -15.80 3.39
C MET A 433 -9.26 -16.19 2.53
N ALA A 434 -9.44 -16.21 1.23
CA ALA A 434 -8.41 -16.59 0.27
C ALA A 434 -7.24 -15.58 0.24
N VAL A 435 -7.53 -14.30 0.46
CA VAL A 435 -6.57 -13.19 0.50
C VAL A 435 -6.41 -12.67 1.94
N GLY A 436 -7.48 -12.36 2.65
CA GLY A 436 -7.47 -11.77 3.98
C GLY A 436 -7.53 -10.23 3.92
N ILE A 437 -6.74 -9.56 4.77
CA ILE A 437 -6.75 -8.09 4.83
C ILE A 437 -5.97 -7.51 3.65
N VAL A 438 -6.57 -6.54 2.98
CA VAL A 438 -5.95 -5.74 1.92
C VAL A 438 -5.66 -4.35 2.50
N HIS A 439 -4.37 -4.05 2.69
CA HIS A 439 -3.93 -2.73 3.11
C HIS A 439 -3.92 -1.75 1.95
N ASP A 440 -3.99 -0.46 2.25
CA ASP A 440 -3.96 0.62 1.27
C ASP A 440 -2.73 1.50 1.48
N LEU A 441 -1.99 1.79 0.42
CA LEU A 441 -0.79 2.63 0.43
C LEU A 441 -1.11 4.00 -0.18
N ALA A 442 -1.06 5.04 0.64
CA ALA A 442 -1.18 6.44 0.21
C ALA A 442 -0.02 6.87 -0.71
N VAL A 443 -0.29 7.82 -1.60
CA VAL A 443 0.70 8.33 -2.58
C VAL A 443 1.94 8.91 -1.90
N GLY A 444 1.77 9.69 -0.84
CA GLY A 444 2.85 10.40 -0.18
C GLY A 444 2.64 10.55 1.32
N VAL A 445 3.43 11.44 1.93
CA VAL A 445 3.39 11.78 3.36
C VAL A 445 3.19 13.26 3.55
N HIS A 446 2.73 13.66 4.73
CA HIS A 446 2.66 15.07 5.11
C HIS A 446 4.08 15.68 5.21
N PRO A 447 4.33 16.89 4.68
CA PRO A 447 5.67 17.50 4.69
C PRO A 447 6.23 17.72 6.10
N GLY A 448 5.37 18.02 7.09
CA GLY A 448 5.74 18.12 8.50
C GLY A 448 5.85 16.79 9.23
N GLY A 449 5.58 15.65 8.59
CA GLY A 449 5.51 14.33 9.22
C GLY A 449 6.86 13.66 9.50
N ALA A 450 6.79 12.52 10.19
CA ALA A 450 7.96 11.76 10.64
C ALA A 450 8.82 11.23 9.47
N ASP A 451 8.20 10.69 8.41
CA ASP A 451 8.97 10.18 7.26
C ASP A 451 9.69 11.33 6.53
N ALA A 452 9.05 12.50 6.39
CA ALA A 452 9.66 13.67 5.77
C ALA A 452 10.84 14.21 6.60
N TRP A 453 10.72 14.21 7.93
CA TRP A 453 11.82 14.60 8.83
C TRP A 453 12.96 13.57 8.82
N ALA A 454 12.66 12.29 8.92
CA ALA A 454 13.67 11.24 9.03
C ALA A 454 14.47 11.02 7.75
N GLN A 455 13.85 11.29 6.59
CA GLN A 455 14.37 10.97 5.26
C GLN A 455 14.47 12.22 4.37
N GLN A 456 14.87 13.38 4.93
CA GLN A 456 14.89 14.68 4.24
C GLN A 456 15.58 14.61 2.87
N ASP A 457 16.72 13.92 2.78
CA ASP A 457 17.48 13.81 1.52
C ASP A 457 16.73 13.05 0.42
N ALA A 458 15.78 12.17 0.81
CA ALA A 458 15.01 11.36 -0.14
C ALA A 458 13.84 12.12 -0.76
N PHE A 459 13.41 13.24 -0.17
CA PHE A 459 12.30 14.06 -0.67
C PHE A 459 12.79 15.30 -1.42
N ALA A 460 12.04 15.72 -2.43
CA ALA A 460 12.30 16.97 -3.16
C ALA A 460 11.66 18.14 -2.42
N HIS A 461 12.48 18.95 -1.76
CA HIS A 461 12.03 20.13 -1.04
C HIS A 461 11.46 21.20 -1.98
N GLY A 462 10.42 21.91 -1.55
CA GLY A 462 9.75 22.94 -2.34
C GLY A 462 8.91 22.41 -3.50
N MET A 463 8.62 21.10 -3.50
CA MET A 463 7.77 20.44 -4.50
C MET A 463 6.63 19.71 -3.82
N SER A 464 5.48 19.69 -4.48
CA SER A 464 4.30 18.91 -4.09
C SER A 464 3.89 17.96 -5.21
N VAL A 465 3.36 16.79 -4.83
CA VAL A 465 2.72 15.87 -5.77
C VAL A 465 1.28 16.33 -6.03
N GLY A 466 0.83 16.18 -7.27
CA GLY A 466 -0.53 16.50 -7.67
C GLY A 466 -0.95 15.77 -8.94
N ALA A 467 -1.91 16.34 -9.63
CA ALA A 467 -2.37 15.90 -10.94
C ALA A 467 -2.53 17.11 -11.88
N PRO A 468 -2.21 16.97 -13.18
CA PRO A 468 -2.44 18.02 -14.16
C PRO A 468 -3.93 18.25 -14.37
N PRO A 469 -4.31 19.39 -14.99
CA PRO A 469 -5.65 19.55 -15.54
C PRO A 469 -6.01 18.41 -16.48
N ASP A 470 -7.21 17.85 -16.29
CA ASP A 470 -7.76 16.82 -17.16
C ASP A 470 -9.26 17.05 -17.44
N ALA A 471 -9.90 16.10 -18.11
CA ALA A 471 -11.33 16.18 -18.44
C ALA A 471 -12.25 16.16 -17.19
N PHE A 472 -11.74 15.67 -16.04
CA PHE A 472 -12.51 15.57 -14.79
C PHE A 472 -12.24 16.75 -13.86
N ASN A 473 -11.04 17.36 -13.95
CA ASN A 473 -10.64 18.52 -13.16
C ASN A 473 -9.80 19.50 -13.97
N ALA A 474 -10.44 20.49 -14.56
CA ALA A 474 -9.80 21.52 -15.39
C ALA A 474 -8.79 22.41 -14.63
N ARG A 475 -8.79 22.39 -13.31
CA ARG A 475 -7.85 23.16 -12.47
C ARG A 475 -6.61 22.37 -12.07
N GLY A 476 -6.58 21.05 -12.31
CA GLY A 476 -5.58 20.17 -11.73
C GLY A 476 -5.72 20.04 -10.21
N GLN A 477 -4.80 19.34 -9.58
CA GLN A 477 -4.80 19.09 -8.14
C GLN A 477 -3.39 19.26 -7.58
N ASP A 478 -3.30 19.82 -6.39
CA ASP A 478 -2.11 19.81 -5.52
C ASP A 478 -2.50 19.08 -4.22
N TRP A 479 -1.78 17.99 -3.92
CA TRP A 479 -2.08 17.16 -2.75
C TRP A 479 -1.28 17.54 -1.51
N GLY A 480 -0.31 18.48 -1.63
CA GLY A 480 0.52 18.95 -0.53
C GLY A 480 1.48 17.89 0.01
N LEU A 481 1.94 16.97 -0.82
CA LEU A 481 2.79 15.83 -0.46
C LEU A 481 4.16 15.96 -1.13
N PRO A 482 5.28 15.98 -0.41
CA PRO A 482 6.61 16.04 -1.03
C PRO A 482 6.88 14.74 -1.81
N PRO A 483 7.33 14.83 -3.08
CA PRO A 483 7.68 13.65 -3.85
C PRO A 483 9.06 13.10 -3.48
N TRP A 484 9.25 11.79 -3.65
CA TRP A 484 10.58 11.20 -3.59
C TRP A 484 11.46 11.62 -4.77
N ARG A 485 12.73 11.83 -4.50
CA ARG A 485 13.77 12.08 -5.51
C ARG A 485 14.19 10.77 -6.18
N PRO A 486 13.98 10.61 -7.50
CA PRO A 486 14.32 9.36 -8.21
C PRO A 486 15.82 9.03 -8.17
N ASP A 487 16.69 10.05 -8.22
CA ASP A 487 18.14 9.88 -8.16
C ASP A 487 18.61 9.34 -6.79
N VAL A 488 18.04 9.84 -5.70
CA VAL A 488 18.35 9.38 -4.33
C VAL A 488 17.82 7.98 -4.08
N LEU A 489 16.61 7.66 -4.56
CA LEU A 489 16.08 6.29 -4.49
C LEU A 489 17.02 5.29 -5.19
N ALA A 490 17.45 5.60 -6.41
CA ALA A 490 18.37 4.73 -7.14
C ALA A 490 19.73 4.60 -6.42
N ALA A 491 20.30 5.72 -5.93
CA ALA A 491 21.57 5.73 -5.21
C ALA A 491 21.55 4.93 -3.90
N SER A 492 20.40 4.91 -3.21
CA SER A 492 20.19 4.16 -1.95
C SER A 492 19.80 2.68 -2.17
N GLY A 493 19.73 2.19 -3.42
CA GLY A 493 19.20 0.86 -3.73
C GLY A 493 17.72 0.73 -3.34
N TYR A 494 16.96 1.81 -3.47
CA TYR A 494 15.54 1.93 -3.11
C TYR A 494 15.24 1.64 -1.64
N ALA A 495 16.19 1.85 -0.73
CA ALA A 495 16.02 1.51 0.69
C ALA A 495 14.78 2.11 1.34
N PRO A 496 14.41 3.40 1.14
CA PRO A 496 13.17 3.97 1.68
C PRO A 496 11.93 3.22 1.18
N TYR A 497 11.84 2.96 -0.11
CA TYR A 497 10.71 2.27 -0.73
C TYR A 497 10.60 0.80 -0.30
N ARG A 498 11.75 0.09 -0.24
CA ARG A 498 11.81 -1.29 0.28
C ARG A 498 11.34 -1.36 1.74
N GLY A 499 11.82 -0.44 2.58
CA GLY A 499 11.44 -0.37 3.99
C GLY A 499 9.95 -0.12 4.18
N LEU A 500 9.37 0.77 3.37
CA LEU A 500 7.93 1.03 3.33
C LEU A 500 7.14 -0.24 2.97
N LEU A 501 7.48 -0.88 1.85
CA LEU A 501 6.78 -2.08 1.39
C LEU A 501 6.86 -3.24 2.39
N ARG A 502 8.03 -3.47 3.00
CA ARG A 502 8.20 -4.48 4.05
C ARG A 502 7.30 -4.24 5.24
N GLY A 503 7.19 -2.99 5.70
CA GLY A 503 6.28 -2.62 6.79
C GLY A 503 4.83 -2.93 6.47
N LEU A 504 4.34 -2.48 5.32
CA LEU A 504 2.94 -2.66 4.92
C LEU A 504 2.57 -4.12 4.59
N LEU A 505 3.50 -4.84 3.99
CA LEU A 505 3.26 -6.23 3.55
C LEU A 505 3.44 -7.26 4.67
N ALA A 506 3.97 -6.88 5.83
CA ALA A 506 4.26 -7.81 6.93
C ALA A 506 3.03 -8.64 7.34
N HIS A 507 1.86 -8.01 7.39
CA HIS A 507 0.59 -8.61 7.82
C HIS A 507 -0.52 -8.46 6.78
N ALA A 508 -0.16 -8.27 5.50
CA ALA A 508 -1.10 -8.10 4.41
C ALA A 508 -1.36 -9.41 3.64
N GLY A 509 -2.60 -9.62 3.23
CA GLY A 509 -2.92 -10.59 2.18
C GLY A 509 -2.79 -9.99 0.79
N ALA A 510 -3.05 -8.68 0.70
CA ALA A 510 -2.80 -7.87 -0.49
C ALA A 510 -2.48 -6.42 -0.13
N LEU A 511 -1.90 -5.70 -1.07
CA LEU A 511 -1.64 -4.26 -0.99
C LEU A 511 -2.33 -3.56 -2.16
N ARG A 512 -3.22 -2.61 -1.86
CA ARG A 512 -3.68 -1.62 -2.83
C ARG A 512 -2.67 -0.46 -2.84
N ILE A 513 -2.30 -0.02 -4.03
CA ILE A 513 -1.44 1.15 -4.22
C ILE A 513 -2.28 2.25 -4.83
N ASP A 514 -2.43 3.33 -4.06
CA ASP A 514 -3.11 4.54 -4.51
C ASP A 514 -2.29 5.21 -5.60
N HIS A 515 -2.95 5.64 -6.68
CA HIS A 515 -2.32 6.26 -7.84
C HIS A 515 -1.07 5.50 -8.33
N VAL A 516 -1.26 4.23 -8.75
CA VAL A 516 -0.14 3.32 -9.09
C VAL A 516 0.75 3.85 -10.24
N MET A 517 0.27 4.80 -11.04
CA MET A 517 1.05 5.55 -12.02
C MET A 517 2.24 6.26 -11.42
N GLY A 518 2.21 6.54 -10.11
CA GLY A 518 3.32 7.09 -9.35
C GLY A 518 4.59 6.24 -9.34
N LEU A 519 4.50 4.93 -9.67
CA LEU A 519 5.67 4.08 -9.89
C LEU A 519 6.41 4.40 -11.19
N PHE A 520 5.75 5.09 -12.12
CA PHE A 520 6.27 5.47 -13.44
C PHE A 520 6.66 6.93 -13.48
N ARG A 521 5.75 7.82 -13.09
CA ARG A 521 5.97 9.26 -13.01
C ARG A 521 4.96 9.91 -12.08
N LEU A 522 5.33 11.05 -11.51
CA LEU A 522 4.45 11.89 -10.71
C LEU A 522 4.42 13.31 -11.27
N TRP A 523 3.26 13.97 -11.11
CA TRP A 523 3.10 15.38 -11.40
C TRP A 523 3.65 16.18 -10.23
N TRP A 524 4.71 16.98 -10.47
CA TRP A 524 5.32 17.84 -9.46
C TRP A 524 4.90 19.27 -9.67
N VAL A 525 4.39 19.88 -8.62
CA VAL A 525 3.97 21.29 -8.57
C VAL A 525 4.96 22.02 -7.68
N PRO A 526 5.65 23.09 -8.18
CA PRO A 526 6.47 23.90 -7.31
C PRO A 526 5.62 24.60 -6.25
N GLU A 527 6.11 24.64 -5.01
CA GLU A 527 5.40 25.24 -3.88
C GLU A 527 5.00 26.69 -4.17
N GLY A 528 3.73 27.04 -3.86
CA GLY A 528 3.16 28.37 -4.13
C GLY A 528 2.75 28.61 -5.59
N ARG A 529 2.91 27.64 -6.49
CA ARG A 529 2.38 27.69 -7.85
C ARG A 529 1.05 26.95 -7.96
N PRO A 530 0.19 27.35 -8.91
CA PRO A 530 -1.05 26.58 -9.16
C PRO A 530 -0.72 25.19 -9.77
N PRO A 531 -1.60 24.19 -9.57
CA PRO A 531 -1.41 22.85 -10.14
C PRO A 531 -1.22 22.80 -11.65
N THR A 532 -1.72 23.82 -12.37
CA THR A 532 -1.56 23.98 -13.82
C THR A 532 -0.11 24.27 -14.26
N GLU A 533 0.75 24.71 -13.32
CA GLU A 533 2.15 25.03 -13.56
C GLU A 533 3.12 23.95 -13.08
N GLY A 534 2.65 22.71 -13.03
CA GLY A 534 3.50 21.55 -12.71
C GLY A 534 4.15 20.91 -13.93
N THR A 535 4.89 19.84 -13.68
CA THR A 535 5.42 18.94 -14.73
C THR A 535 5.56 17.51 -14.22
N TYR A 536 5.62 16.56 -15.15
CA TYR A 536 5.92 15.16 -14.81
C TYR A 536 7.42 14.95 -14.56
N VAL A 537 7.71 14.23 -13.47
CA VAL A 537 9.04 13.70 -13.17
C VAL A 537 8.96 12.19 -13.17
N SER A 538 9.80 11.55 -13.98
CA SER A 538 9.80 10.10 -14.18
C SER A 538 10.66 9.38 -13.15
N HIS A 539 10.19 8.23 -12.70
CA HIS A 539 10.94 7.23 -11.96
C HIS A 539 11.53 6.17 -12.91
N ASP A 540 12.50 5.41 -12.44
CA ASP A 540 12.88 4.15 -13.08
C ASP A 540 11.78 3.11 -12.77
N ALA A 541 10.78 3.06 -13.66
CA ALA A 541 9.59 2.23 -13.48
C ALA A 541 9.93 0.74 -13.40
N GLU A 542 10.96 0.27 -14.13
CA GLU A 542 11.37 -1.12 -14.08
C GLU A 542 11.94 -1.48 -12.71
N ALA A 543 12.77 -0.61 -12.14
CA ALA A 543 13.32 -0.80 -10.80
C ALA A 543 12.23 -0.69 -9.71
N MET A 544 11.32 0.29 -9.81
CA MET A 544 10.20 0.43 -8.87
C MET A 544 9.31 -0.81 -8.89
N LEU A 545 8.95 -1.33 -10.06
CA LEU A 545 8.19 -2.56 -10.21
C LEU A 545 8.95 -3.78 -9.69
N ALA A 546 10.26 -3.87 -9.95
CA ALA A 546 11.07 -4.99 -9.48
C ALA A 546 11.14 -5.07 -7.95
N VAL A 547 11.32 -3.92 -7.29
CA VAL A 547 11.26 -3.84 -5.82
C VAL A 547 9.87 -4.25 -5.31
N LEU A 548 8.79 -3.74 -5.92
CA LEU A 548 7.42 -4.09 -5.54
C LEU A 548 7.17 -5.60 -5.66
N VAL A 549 7.51 -6.18 -6.81
CA VAL A 549 7.32 -7.61 -7.07
C VAL A 549 8.14 -8.47 -6.11
N LEU A 550 9.38 -8.07 -5.84
CA LEU A 550 10.26 -8.77 -4.90
C LEU A 550 9.69 -8.78 -3.48
N GLU A 551 9.29 -7.63 -2.95
CA GLU A 551 8.81 -7.55 -1.57
C GLU A 551 7.40 -8.17 -1.43
N ALA A 552 6.52 -8.02 -2.43
CA ALA A 552 5.23 -8.71 -2.48
C ALA A 552 5.38 -10.25 -2.54
N HIS A 553 6.36 -10.74 -3.32
CA HIS A 553 6.66 -12.17 -3.38
C HIS A 553 7.16 -12.70 -2.02
N ARG A 554 8.04 -11.96 -1.35
CA ARG A 554 8.55 -12.33 -0.01
C ARG A 554 7.42 -12.43 1.01
N ALA A 555 6.46 -11.51 0.94
CA ALA A 555 5.28 -11.51 1.80
C ALA A 555 4.22 -12.54 1.39
N GLY A 556 4.24 -13.02 0.15
CA GLY A 556 3.18 -13.85 -0.44
C GLY A 556 1.88 -13.06 -0.65
N ALA A 557 1.97 -11.76 -0.89
CA ALA A 557 0.85 -10.84 -1.00
C ALA A 557 0.51 -10.50 -2.45
N VAL A 558 -0.78 -10.35 -2.74
CA VAL A 558 -1.31 -9.83 -4.01
C VAL A 558 -1.09 -8.32 -4.07
N VAL A 559 -0.96 -7.75 -5.26
CA VAL A 559 -0.89 -6.29 -5.45
C VAL A 559 -2.02 -5.82 -6.36
N ILE A 560 -2.70 -4.75 -5.94
CA ILE A 560 -3.78 -4.09 -6.67
C ILE A 560 -3.34 -2.64 -6.89
N GLY A 561 -3.23 -2.21 -8.14
CA GLY A 561 -2.94 -0.82 -8.48
C GLY A 561 -4.24 -0.06 -8.76
N GLU A 562 -4.42 1.08 -8.14
CA GLU A 562 -5.43 2.03 -8.57
C GLU A 562 -4.89 2.75 -9.82
N ASP A 563 -5.50 2.45 -10.97
CA ASP A 563 -5.11 2.93 -12.30
C ASP A 563 -6.28 3.66 -12.98
N LEU A 564 -7.03 4.43 -12.20
CA LEU A 564 -8.11 5.30 -12.66
C LEU A 564 -7.57 6.62 -13.22
N GLY A 565 -8.38 7.31 -14.01
CA GLY A 565 -8.02 8.59 -14.62
C GLY A 565 -7.15 8.46 -15.87
N THR A 566 -6.30 9.46 -16.12
CA THR A 566 -5.44 9.52 -17.32
C THR A 566 -4.20 8.66 -17.14
N VAL A 567 -4.17 7.51 -17.77
CA VAL A 567 -3.07 6.54 -17.72
C VAL A 567 -2.23 6.62 -18.99
N GLU A 568 -0.92 6.74 -18.84
CA GLU A 568 0.01 6.76 -19.96
C GLU A 568 0.02 5.41 -20.72
N PRO A 569 0.13 5.41 -22.04
CA PRO A 569 0.26 4.19 -22.82
C PRO A 569 1.43 3.31 -22.33
N GLY A 570 1.21 2.00 -22.20
CA GLY A 570 2.22 1.04 -21.76
C GLY A 570 2.26 0.80 -20.23
N VAL A 571 1.63 1.66 -19.42
CA VAL A 571 1.59 1.49 -17.95
C VAL A 571 0.78 0.24 -17.58
N ARG A 572 -0.46 0.13 -18.06
CA ARG A 572 -1.34 -1.01 -17.77
C ARG A 572 -0.75 -2.33 -18.24
N GLU A 573 -0.12 -2.33 -19.41
CA GLU A 573 0.55 -3.50 -19.97
C GLU A 573 1.76 -3.91 -19.12
N SER A 574 2.51 -2.95 -18.59
CA SER A 574 3.65 -3.20 -17.71
C SER A 574 3.19 -3.76 -16.37
N LEU A 575 2.15 -3.21 -15.77
CA LEU A 575 1.52 -3.71 -14.54
C LEU A 575 0.99 -5.15 -14.72
N ALA A 576 0.22 -5.39 -15.78
CA ALA A 576 -0.35 -6.70 -16.10
C ALA A 576 0.73 -7.76 -16.36
N ARG A 577 1.83 -7.40 -17.05
CA ARG A 577 2.97 -8.29 -17.26
C ARG A 577 3.57 -8.76 -15.94
N ARG A 578 3.61 -7.89 -14.94
CA ARG A 578 4.12 -8.21 -13.59
C ARG A 578 3.05 -8.76 -12.65
N GLY A 579 1.82 -8.95 -13.13
CA GLY A 579 0.73 -9.56 -12.40
C GLY A 579 0.07 -8.63 -11.37
N VAL A 580 0.34 -7.32 -11.44
CA VAL A 580 -0.36 -6.33 -10.65
C VAL A 580 -1.78 -6.18 -11.18
N LEU A 581 -2.77 -6.39 -10.33
CA LEU A 581 -4.18 -6.22 -10.69
C LEU A 581 -4.49 -4.73 -10.84
N GLY A 582 -5.34 -4.38 -11.80
CA GLY A 582 -5.86 -3.03 -11.89
C GLY A 582 -7.13 -2.84 -11.07
N THR A 583 -7.68 -1.62 -11.07
CA THR A 583 -8.97 -1.29 -10.48
C THR A 583 -9.97 -0.93 -11.57
N SER A 584 -11.12 -1.61 -11.61
CA SER A 584 -12.21 -1.34 -12.54
C SER A 584 -13.46 -0.91 -11.78
N VAL A 585 -13.90 0.33 -12.04
CA VAL A 585 -15.09 0.91 -11.40
C VAL A 585 -16.23 0.96 -12.41
N LEU A 586 -17.40 0.47 -12.03
CA LEU A 586 -18.57 0.29 -12.91
C LEU A 586 -18.81 1.49 -13.83
N TRP A 587 -18.90 2.68 -13.27
CA TRP A 587 -19.30 3.89 -13.98
C TRP A 587 -18.30 4.32 -15.05
N PHE A 588 -17.04 3.85 -15.01
CA PHE A 588 -15.96 4.21 -15.92
C PHE A 588 -15.71 3.19 -17.03
N GLU A 589 -16.28 1.98 -16.91
CA GLU A 589 -16.07 0.90 -17.88
C GLU A 589 -16.99 1.06 -19.09
N ARG A 590 -16.49 1.83 -20.07
CA ARG A 590 -17.22 2.24 -21.28
C ARG A 590 -16.37 2.06 -22.53
N ASP A 591 -17.04 1.96 -23.66
CA ASP A 591 -16.41 2.00 -24.99
C ASP A 591 -16.03 3.45 -25.36
N TRP A 592 -15.00 3.99 -24.71
CA TRP A 592 -14.56 5.37 -24.90
C TRP A 592 -14.01 5.68 -26.28
N THR A 593 -13.55 4.66 -27.02
CA THR A 593 -13.01 4.80 -28.37
C THR A 593 -14.08 4.68 -29.47
N GLY A 594 -15.29 4.28 -29.11
CA GLY A 594 -16.38 4.03 -30.03
C GLY A 594 -17.69 4.70 -29.65
N THR A 595 -18.55 3.98 -28.95
CA THR A 595 -19.96 4.39 -28.75
C THR A 595 -20.18 5.20 -27.46
N GLY A 596 -19.22 5.26 -26.53
CA GLY A 596 -19.36 5.82 -25.20
C GLY A 596 -20.30 5.03 -24.27
N ARG A 597 -20.86 3.91 -24.74
CA ARG A 597 -21.80 3.10 -23.97
C ARG A 597 -21.07 2.22 -22.95
N PRO A 598 -21.78 1.82 -21.86
CA PRO A 598 -21.26 0.84 -20.91
C PRO A 598 -20.79 -0.45 -21.59
N LEU A 599 -19.64 -0.95 -21.20
CA LEU A 599 -19.13 -2.25 -21.68
C LEU A 599 -19.94 -3.39 -21.09
N PRO A 600 -20.33 -4.39 -21.89
CA PRO A 600 -20.89 -5.62 -21.37
C PRO A 600 -19.88 -6.37 -20.49
N PRO A 601 -20.33 -7.20 -19.54
CA PRO A 601 -19.45 -7.77 -18.52
C PRO A 601 -18.31 -8.62 -19.07
N GLU A 602 -18.52 -9.33 -20.16
CA GLU A 602 -17.52 -10.18 -20.83
C GLU A 602 -16.35 -9.41 -21.48
N HIS A 603 -16.49 -8.09 -21.65
CA HIS A 603 -15.44 -7.23 -22.22
C HIS A 603 -14.58 -6.54 -21.15
N TRP A 604 -14.88 -6.76 -19.87
CA TRP A 604 -14.04 -6.26 -18.79
C TRP A 604 -12.71 -7.02 -18.71
N ARG A 605 -11.70 -6.38 -18.18
CA ARG A 605 -10.41 -7.04 -17.93
C ARG A 605 -10.53 -8.08 -16.82
N GLU A 606 -9.77 -9.19 -16.94
CA GLU A 606 -9.72 -10.24 -15.95
C GLU A 606 -8.85 -9.85 -14.75
N ASP A 607 -7.65 -9.33 -15.02
CA ASP A 607 -6.66 -9.00 -13.99
C ASP A 607 -7.00 -7.66 -13.29
N CYS A 608 -8.11 -7.64 -12.53
CA CYS A 608 -8.54 -6.47 -11.78
C CYS A 608 -9.34 -6.82 -10.51
N LEU A 609 -9.45 -5.80 -9.64
CA LEU A 609 -10.49 -5.64 -8.65
C LEU A 609 -11.64 -4.85 -9.29
N ALA A 610 -12.79 -5.46 -9.50
CA ALA A 610 -14.00 -4.82 -10.01
C ALA A 610 -14.89 -4.38 -8.85
N THR A 611 -15.37 -3.14 -8.89
CA THR A 611 -16.28 -2.59 -7.88
C THR A 611 -17.32 -1.66 -8.49
N ALA A 612 -18.41 -1.41 -7.79
CA ALA A 612 -19.38 -0.41 -8.21
C ALA A 612 -18.88 1.02 -7.95
N THR A 613 -18.21 1.23 -6.82
CA THR A 613 -17.77 2.56 -6.36
C THR A 613 -16.51 2.47 -5.50
N THR A 614 -15.97 3.64 -5.12
CA THR A 614 -14.85 3.82 -4.17
C THR A 614 -15.23 4.88 -3.12
N HIS A 615 -14.34 5.13 -2.17
CA HIS A 615 -14.52 6.16 -1.14
C HIS A 615 -14.59 7.60 -1.68
N ASP A 616 -14.05 7.85 -2.89
CA ASP A 616 -14.03 9.17 -3.55
C ASP A 616 -15.22 9.40 -4.50
N LEU A 617 -16.07 8.40 -4.63
CA LEU A 617 -17.22 8.42 -5.52
C LEU A 617 -18.51 8.31 -4.69
N PRO A 618 -19.65 8.75 -5.26
CA PRO A 618 -20.95 8.50 -4.65
C PRO A 618 -21.15 6.99 -4.43
N SER A 619 -21.80 6.61 -3.32
CA SER A 619 -22.24 5.23 -3.15
C SER A 619 -23.17 4.83 -4.31
N THR A 620 -23.29 3.52 -4.57
CA THR A 620 -24.19 3.03 -5.64
C THR A 620 -25.62 3.53 -5.43
N ALA A 621 -26.09 3.55 -4.18
CA ALA A 621 -27.41 4.07 -3.82
C ALA A 621 -27.54 5.57 -4.13
N ALA A 622 -26.56 6.39 -3.72
CA ALA A 622 -26.57 7.84 -4.00
C ALA A 622 -26.50 8.15 -5.50
N ARG A 623 -25.80 7.32 -6.28
CA ARG A 623 -25.72 7.44 -7.73
C ARG A 623 -27.06 7.15 -8.39
N LEU A 624 -27.71 6.06 -7.98
CA LEU A 624 -29.00 5.62 -8.54
C LEU A 624 -30.15 6.57 -8.21
N THR A 625 -30.08 7.29 -7.08
CA THR A 625 -31.12 8.23 -6.63
C THR A 625 -30.87 9.69 -7.04
N GLY A 626 -29.66 10.02 -7.55
CA GLY A 626 -29.26 11.39 -7.88
C GLY A 626 -28.96 12.28 -6.67
N ASP A 627 -28.91 11.71 -5.44
CA ASP A 627 -28.65 12.47 -4.21
C ASP A 627 -27.28 13.15 -4.22
N HIS A 628 -26.29 12.56 -4.87
CA HIS A 628 -24.95 13.11 -5.03
C HIS A 628 -24.93 14.43 -5.83
N VAL A 629 -25.79 14.59 -6.85
CA VAL A 629 -25.91 15.85 -7.61
C VAL A 629 -26.50 16.93 -6.73
N THR A 630 -27.54 16.60 -5.95
CA THR A 630 -28.17 17.51 -5.00
C THR A 630 -27.18 17.96 -3.91
N LEU A 631 -26.33 17.05 -3.41
CA LEU A 631 -25.29 17.36 -2.44
C LEU A 631 -24.26 18.33 -3.03
N ARG A 632 -23.74 18.04 -4.22
CA ARG A 632 -22.77 18.89 -4.94
C ARG A 632 -23.34 20.29 -5.21
N HIS A 633 -24.63 20.38 -5.58
CA HIS A 633 -25.31 21.66 -5.76
C HIS A 633 -25.30 22.49 -4.47
N ARG A 634 -25.71 21.91 -3.34
CA ARG A 634 -25.71 22.59 -2.04
C ARG A 634 -24.36 23.16 -1.63
N LEU A 635 -23.27 22.49 -2.07
CA LEU A 635 -21.90 22.87 -1.76
C LEU A 635 -21.24 23.74 -2.85
N GLY A 636 -21.98 24.12 -3.91
CA GLY A 636 -21.46 24.96 -4.98
C GLY A 636 -20.40 24.29 -5.84
N LEU A 637 -20.44 22.96 -5.98
CA LEU A 637 -19.44 22.15 -6.70
C LEU A 637 -19.88 21.80 -8.13
N LEU A 638 -21.08 22.21 -8.57
CA LEU A 638 -21.53 21.96 -9.92
C LEU A 638 -20.82 22.87 -10.92
N THR A 639 -20.58 22.34 -12.11
CA THR A 639 -20.01 23.10 -13.24
C THR A 639 -21.08 23.63 -14.21
N HIS A 640 -22.26 22.99 -14.20
CA HIS A 640 -23.43 23.40 -14.95
C HIS A 640 -24.61 23.75 -14.03
N THR A 641 -25.77 24.08 -14.58
CA THR A 641 -26.98 24.29 -13.75
C THR A 641 -27.43 22.95 -13.12
N LEU A 642 -28.17 23.03 -12.02
CA LEU A 642 -28.69 21.84 -11.35
C LEU A 642 -29.52 20.97 -12.29
N GLU A 643 -30.38 21.60 -13.10
CA GLU A 643 -31.25 20.90 -14.04
C GLU A 643 -30.46 20.18 -15.13
N GLN A 644 -29.35 20.77 -15.59
CA GLN A 644 -28.46 20.15 -16.58
C GLN A 644 -27.75 18.94 -15.97
N GLU A 645 -27.09 19.10 -14.82
CA GLU A 645 -26.40 18.01 -14.14
C GLU A 645 -27.34 16.86 -13.77
N GLN A 646 -28.59 17.17 -13.31
CA GLN A 646 -29.60 16.13 -13.05
C GLN A 646 -30.05 15.40 -14.32
N ALA A 647 -30.21 16.12 -15.43
CA ALA A 647 -30.62 15.50 -16.70
C ALA A 647 -29.50 14.59 -17.28
N GLU A 648 -28.25 15.04 -17.18
CA GLU A 648 -27.08 14.26 -17.60
C GLU A 648 -26.92 13.01 -16.75
N ASP A 649 -27.01 13.15 -15.42
CA ASP A 649 -26.92 12.04 -14.48
C ASP A 649 -28.04 11.01 -14.68
N ALA A 650 -29.28 11.47 -14.84
CA ALA A 650 -30.44 10.61 -15.12
C ALA A 650 -30.26 9.85 -16.44
N THR A 651 -29.73 10.50 -17.46
CA THR A 651 -29.46 9.88 -18.77
C THR A 651 -28.37 8.80 -18.65
N ASP A 652 -27.32 9.10 -17.91
CA ASP A 652 -26.22 8.19 -17.66
C ASP A 652 -26.68 6.96 -16.87
N THR A 653 -27.39 7.19 -15.78
CA THR A 653 -27.97 6.12 -14.93
C THR A 653 -28.94 5.26 -15.72
N ALA A 654 -29.83 5.87 -16.53
CA ALA A 654 -30.76 5.13 -17.41
C ALA A 654 -30.02 4.24 -18.42
N THR A 655 -28.87 4.70 -18.92
CA THR A 655 -28.05 3.91 -19.85
C THR A 655 -27.51 2.65 -19.20
N TRP A 656 -27.03 2.73 -17.94
CA TRP A 656 -26.59 1.57 -17.16
C TRP A 656 -27.77 0.65 -16.81
N LEU A 657 -28.87 1.20 -16.28
CA LEU A 657 -30.07 0.41 -15.96
C LEU A 657 -30.63 -0.31 -17.21
N GLY A 658 -30.58 0.36 -18.36
CA GLY A 658 -30.94 -0.24 -19.65
C GLY A 658 -30.04 -1.43 -20.03
N LEU A 659 -28.75 -1.39 -19.74
CA LEU A 659 -27.86 -2.54 -19.91
C LEU A 659 -28.23 -3.67 -18.96
N LEU A 660 -28.42 -3.38 -17.67
CA LEU A 660 -28.82 -4.38 -16.67
C LEU A 660 -30.14 -5.05 -17.02
N ALA A 661 -31.12 -4.29 -17.52
CA ALA A 661 -32.41 -4.84 -17.98
C ALA A 661 -32.24 -5.78 -19.19
N ARG A 662 -31.46 -5.37 -20.21
CA ARG A 662 -31.17 -6.23 -21.37
C ARG A 662 -30.47 -7.54 -20.99
N LEU A 663 -29.67 -7.52 -19.93
CA LEU A 663 -28.99 -8.71 -19.39
C LEU A 663 -29.89 -9.56 -18.49
N GLY A 664 -31.15 -9.13 -18.25
CA GLY A 664 -32.10 -9.82 -17.36
C GLY A 664 -31.69 -9.77 -15.89
N LEU A 665 -30.99 -8.71 -15.47
CA LEU A 665 -30.50 -8.55 -14.10
C LEU A 665 -31.44 -7.72 -13.21
N LEU A 666 -32.22 -6.82 -13.82
CA LEU A 666 -33.27 -6.07 -13.13
C LEU A 666 -34.56 -6.90 -13.07
N PRO A 667 -35.30 -6.82 -11.97
CA PRO A 667 -36.66 -7.35 -11.89
C PRO A 667 -37.56 -6.70 -12.95
N GLU A 668 -38.62 -7.39 -13.39
CA GLU A 668 -39.66 -6.76 -14.20
C GLU A 668 -40.44 -5.73 -13.37
N GLY A 669 -40.60 -4.52 -13.89
CA GLY A 669 -41.28 -3.40 -13.25
C GLY A 669 -40.34 -2.25 -12.84
N GLU A 670 -40.88 -1.22 -12.21
CA GLU A 670 -40.08 -0.16 -11.56
C GLU A 670 -39.37 -0.79 -10.35
N GLY A 671 -38.08 -1.10 -10.53
CA GLY A 671 -37.23 -1.64 -9.47
C GLY A 671 -36.98 -0.57 -8.39
N ASP A 672 -37.03 -0.97 -7.13
CA ASP A 672 -36.55 -0.14 -6.04
C ASP A 672 -35.02 0.03 -6.12
N GLU A 673 -34.50 1.01 -5.40
CA GLU A 673 -33.06 1.30 -5.34
C GLU A 673 -32.26 0.07 -4.86
N GLU A 674 -32.75 -0.66 -3.85
CA GLU A 674 -32.12 -1.88 -3.34
C GLU A 674 -32.02 -2.98 -4.43
N GLY A 675 -33.09 -3.15 -5.21
CA GLY A 675 -33.08 -4.08 -6.34
C GLY A 675 -32.08 -3.69 -7.42
N ALA A 676 -31.91 -2.42 -7.69
CA ALA A 676 -30.91 -1.91 -8.65
C ALA A 676 -29.48 -2.10 -8.12
N VAL A 677 -29.22 -1.85 -6.84
CA VAL A 677 -27.92 -2.15 -6.19
C VAL A 677 -27.57 -3.63 -6.32
N ARG A 678 -28.54 -4.52 -6.06
CA ARG A 678 -28.35 -5.97 -6.26
C ARG A 678 -28.07 -6.34 -7.71
N ALA A 679 -28.73 -5.68 -8.67
CA ALA A 679 -28.50 -5.90 -10.10
C ALA A 679 -27.10 -5.48 -10.53
N VAL A 680 -26.59 -4.36 -10.01
CA VAL A 680 -25.22 -3.90 -10.20
C VAL A 680 -24.22 -4.96 -9.72
N HIS A 681 -24.39 -5.50 -8.53
CA HIS A 681 -23.46 -6.51 -8.00
C HIS A 681 -23.58 -7.85 -8.77
N ARG A 682 -24.78 -8.24 -9.24
CA ARG A 682 -24.94 -9.37 -10.18
C ARG A 682 -24.18 -9.15 -11.49
N PHE A 683 -24.15 -7.91 -11.98
CA PHE A 683 -23.39 -7.56 -13.17
C PHE A 683 -21.89 -7.73 -12.90
N LEU A 684 -21.36 -7.20 -11.79
CA LEU A 684 -19.96 -7.34 -11.42
C LEU A 684 -19.53 -8.81 -11.32
N LEU A 685 -20.41 -9.69 -10.83
CA LEU A 685 -20.13 -11.12 -10.79
C LEU A 685 -20.10 -11.79 -12.17
N ARG A 686 -20.70 -11.20 -13.20
CA ARG A 686 -20.61 -11.70 -14.57
C ARG A 686 -19.33 -11.28 -15.29
N THR A 687 -18.59 -10.31 -14.75
CA THR A 687 -17.28 -9.92 -15.29
C THR A 687 -16.24 -11.00 -15.05
N PRO A 688 -15.17 -11.08 -15.83
CA PRO A 688 -14.07 -12.03 -15.58
C PRO A 688 -13.15 -11.62 -14.43
N ALA A 689 -13.37 -10.46 -13.79
CA ALA A 689 -12.51 -9.90 -12.74
C ALA A 689 -12.13 -10.92 -11.66
N ARG A 690 -10.87 -10.97 -11.27
CA ARG A 690 -10.35 -11.90 -10.27
C ARG A 690 -10.87 -11.59 -8.86
N MET A 691 -11.11 -10.32 -8.58
CA MET A 691 -11.64 -9.84 -7.30
C MET A 691 -12.86 -8.95 -7.55
N VAL A 692 -13.89 -9.10 -6.72
CA VAL A 692 -15.10 -8.26 -6.74
C VAL A 692 -15.25 -7.59 -5.39
N GLY A 693 -15.16 -6.26 -5.35
CA GLY A 693 -15.29 -5.44 -4.15
C GLY A 693 -16.73 -4.97 -3.95
N VAL A 694 -17.25 -5.17 -2.75
CA VAL A 694 -18.53 -4.63 -2.29
C VAL A 694 -18.23 -3.45 -1.36
N TRP A 695 -18.66 -2.26 -1.75
CA TRP A 695 -18.56 -1.09 -0.89
C TRP A 695 -19.49 -1.25 0.31
N LEU A 696 -18.94 -1.27 1.54
CA LEU A 696 -19.70 -1.61 2.73
C LEU A 696 -20.94 -0.72 2.92
N PRO A 697 -20.91 0.61 2.72
CA PRO A 697 -22.08 1.48 2.77
C PRO A 697 -23.23 1.07 1.83
N ASP A 698 -22.93 0.47 0.66
CA ASP A 698 -23.98 -0.01 -0.26
C ASP A 698 -24.82 -1.14 0.35
N THR A 699 -24.26 -1.88 1.32
CA THR A 699 -24.95 -3.01 1.97
C THR A 699 -26.07 -2.58 2.91
N VAL A 700 -26.04 -1.32 3.37
CA VAL A 700 -27.03 -0.73 4.27
C VAL A 700 -27.79 0.44 3.62
N GLY A 701 -27.34 0.89 2.44
CA GLY A 701 -27.96 1.95 1.67
C GLY A 701 -27.51 3.36 2.06
N ASP A 702 -26.37 3.50 2.71
CA ASP A 702 -25.81 4.80 3.05
C ASP A 702 -25.49 5.59 1.76
N ARG A 703 -26.07 6.77 1.66
CA ARG A 703 -25.93 7.66 0.49
C ARG A 703 -24.91 8.78 0.69
N ARG A 704 -24.34 8.86 1.90
CA ARG A 704 -23.37 9.88 2.27
C ARG A 704 -21.99 9.47 1.80
N PRO A 705 -21.28 10.24 0.95
CA PRO A 705 -19.92 9.93 0.59
C PRO A 705 -19.02 10.00 1.82
N GLN A 706 -18.03 9.12 1.90
CA GLN A 706 -17.00 9.14 2.95
C GLN A 706 -15.98 10.25 2.70
N ASN A 707 -15.69 10.50 1.42
CA ASN A 707 -14.94 11.65 0.94
C ASN A 707 -15.67 12.31 -0.22
N LEU A 708 -15.64 13.64 -0.26
CA LEU A 708 -16.18 14.43 -1.35
C LEU A 708 -15.06 15.30 -1.94
N PRO A 709 -14.41 14.85 -3.04
CA PRO A 709 -13.35 15.60 -3.68
C PRO A 709 -13.73 17.03 -4.01
N GLY A 710 -12.79 17.96 -3.78
CA GLY A 710 -13.03 19.40 -3.95
C GLY A 710 -13.60 20.11 -2.72
N THR A 711 -13.75 19.40 -1.59
CA THR A 711 -14.13 19.98 -0.30
C THR A 711 -13.06 19.73 0.75
N TRP A 712 -13.01 20.60 1.75
CA TRP A 712 -12.17 20.44 2.94
C TRP A 712 -13.06 20.43 4.19
N ASP A 713 -13.40 21.58 4.74
CA ASP A 713 -14.29 21.73 5.91
C ASP A 713 -15.79 21.89 5.54
N GLN A 714 -16.09 22.07 4.26
CA GLN A 714 -17.46 22.26 3.77
C GLN A 714 -18.30 20.98 3.88
N TYR A 715 -17.64 19.84 3.93
CA TYR A 715 -18.22 18.52 4.08
C TYR A 715 -17.43 17.73 5.16
N PRO A 716 -18.08 16.90 5.99
CA PRO A 716 -17.40 16.16 7.05
C PRO A 716 -16.63 14.94 6.52
N ASN A 717 -15.69 15.19 5.59
CA ASN A 717 -14.83 14.16 4.99
C ASN A 717 -14.16 13.31 6.06
N TRP A 718 -14.18 11.99 5.87
CA TRP A 718 -13.48 11.00 6.71
C TRP A 718 -13.96 10.96 8.17
N ARG A 719 -15.15 11.50 8.48
CA ARG A 719 -15.67 11.65 9.86
C ARG A 719 -17.05 11.03 10.07
N LEU A 720 -17.62 10.40 9.03
CA LEU A 720 -18.95 9.80 9.10
C LEU A 720 -18.87 8.33 9.51
N PRO A 721 -19.68 7.88 10.50
CA PRO A 721 -19.91 6.46 10.70
C PRO A 721 -20.73 5.88 9.55
N VAL A 722 -20.63 4.58 9.28
CA VAL A 722 -21.56 3.87 8.38
C VAL A 722 -22.98 4.03 8.90
N ALA A 723 -23.94 4.27 8.00
CA ALA A 723 -25.34 4.46 8.37
C ALA A 723 -26.29 3.76 7.39
N ASP A 724 -27.57 3.69 7.78
CA ASP A 724 -28.66 3.26 6.92
C ASP A 724 -29.04 4.33 5.87
N ALA A 725 -30.05 4.05 5.07
CA ALA A 725 -30.55 4.96 4.04
C ALA A 725 -31.11 6.27 4.58
N GLU A 726 -31.54 6.31 5.83
CA GLU A 726 -32.06 7.44 6.57
C GLU A 726 -30.94 8.24 7.26
N GLY A 727 -29.73 7.71 7.29
CA GLY A 727 -28.56 8.35 7.89
C GLY A 727 -28.34 8.02 9.38
N HIS A 728 -29.04 7.03 9.92
CA HIS A 728 -28.82 6.56 11.27
C HIS A 728 -27.58 5.65 11.29
N PRO A 729 -26.61 5.88 12.18
CA PRO A 729 -25.43 5.01 12.28
C PRO A 729 -25.81 3.56 12.52
N VAL A 730 -25.07 2.65 11.90
CA VAL A 730 -25.26 1.18 11.98
C VAL A 730 -24.02 0.58 12.57
N THR A 731 -24.19 -0.16 13.68
CA THR A 731 -23.09 -0.92 14.31
C THR A 731 -22.76 -2.19 13.53
N LEU A 732 -21.60 -2.79 13.81
CA LEU A 732 -21.19 -4.08 13.22
C LEU A 732 -22.20 -5.20 13.54
N GLU A 733 -22.78 -5.20 14.74
CA GLU A 733 -23.81 -6.14 15.18
C GLU A 733 -25.12 -5.98 14.40
N GLU A 734 -25.54 -4.73 14.18
CA GLU A 734 -26.72 -4.41 13.37
C GLU A 734 -26.47 -4.70 11.89
N LEU A 735 -25.29 -4.39 11.38
CA LEU A 735 -24.86 -4.75 10.03
C LEU A 735 -24.96 -6.25 9.82
N ALA A 736 -24.46 -7.05 10.78
CA ALA A 736 -24.50 -8.51 10.70
C ALA A 736 -25.93 -9.09 10.70
N SER A 737 -26.91 -8.36 11.19
CA SER A 737 -28.33 -8.73 11.18
C SER A 737 -29.17 -8.03 10.10
N SER A 738 -28.56 -7.14 9.29
CA SER A 738 -29.26 -6.36 8.26
C SER A 738 -29.85 -7.24 7.16
N PRO A 739 -31.18 -7.21 6.94
CA PRO A 739 -31.80 -7.93 5.83
C PRO A 739 -31.28 -7.48 4.47
N ARG A 740 -31.04 -6.17 4.29
CA ARG A 740 -30.52 -5.58 3.05
C ARG A 740 -29.15 -6.16 2.72
N LEU A 741 -28.24 -6.24 3.69
CA LEU A 741 -26.94 -6.86 3.52
C LEU A 741 -27.10 -8.34 3.11
N HIS A 742 -27.93 -9.11 3.81
CA HIS A 742 -28.11 -10.53 3.52
C HIS A 742 -28.69 -10.74 2.12
N HIS A 743 -29.66 -9.93 1.68
CA HIS A 743 -30.21 -9.98 0.32
C HIS A 743 -29.14 -9.66 -0.74
N LEU A 744 -28.23 -8.72 -0.46
CA LEU A 744 -27.11 -8.42 -1.37
C LEU A 744 -26.12 -9.59 -1.41
N MET A 745 -25.77 -10.15 -0.25
CA MET A 745 -24.80 -11.24 -0.16
C MET A 745 -25.31 -12.57 -0.73
N GLU A 746 -26.62 -12.80 -0.74
CA GLU A 746 -27.21 -13.95 -1.44
C GLU A 746 -26.92 -13.92 -2.94
N VAL A 747 -26.86 -12.73 -3.53
CA VAL A 747 -26.48 -12.55 -4.94
C VAL A 747 -25.04 -12.99 -5.21
N LEU A 748 -24.16 -12.84 -4.21
CA LEU A 748 -22.73 -13.12 -4.33
C LEU A 748 -22.37 -14.58 -4.06
N LYS A 749 -23.31 -15.39 -3.56
CA LYS A 749 -23.09 -16.83 -3.40
C LYS A 749 -22.94 -17.48 -4.79
N PRO A 750 -21.97 -18.39 -5.00
CA PRO A 750 -21.91 -19.19 -6.22
C PRO A 750 -23.26 -19.86 -6.45
N VAL A 751 -23.86 -19.68 -7.60
CA VAL A 751 -25.03 -20.47 -8.00
C VAL A 751 -24.53 -21.91 -8.17
N ASP A 752 -24.87 -22.79 -7.24
CA ASP A 752 -24.63 -24.23 -7.37
C ASP A 752 -25.33 -24.72 -8.63
N GLY A 753 -24.60 -24.90 -9.73
CA GLY A 753 -25.21 -25.44 -10.94
C GLY A 753 -24.64 -24.93 -12.29
N HIS A 754 -23.39 -24.50 -12.39
CA HIS A 754 -22.74 -24.56 -13.70
C HIS A 754 -22.03 -25.92 -13.82
N PRO A 755 -22.43 -26.75 -14.83
CA PRO A 755 -21.71 -27.99 -15.12
C PRO A 755 -20.25 -27.61 -15.41
N LYS A 756 -19.33 -28.29 -14.72
CA LYS A 756 -17.90 -28.25 -15.05
C LYS A 756 -17.80 -28.45 -16.57
N GLU A 757 -17.44 -27.43 -17.31
CA GLU A 757 -17.02 -27.61 -18.71
C GLU A 757 -15.89 -28.63 -18.68
N GLN A 758 -16.20 -29.82 -19.14
CA GLN A 758 -15.20 -30.85 -19.39
C GLN A 758 -14.25 -30.25 -20.41
N SER A 759 -13.02 -30.00 -19.97
CA SER A 759 -11.91 -29.66 -20.85
C SER A 759 -11.85 -30.69 -21.98
N LYS A 760 -12.33 -30.31 -23.17
CA LYS A 760 -12.10 -31.10 -24.38
C LYS A 760 -10.58 -31.19 -24.57
N PRO A 761 -10.03 -32.39 -24.74
CA PRO A 761 -8.62 -32.53 -25.06
C PRO A 761 -8.34 -31.79 -26.38
N ARG A 762 -7.36 -30.90 -26.38
CA ARG A 762 -6.86 -30.24 -27.58
C ARG A 762 -6.42 -31.31 -28.56
N THR A 763 -7.16 -31.50 -29.65
CA THR A 763 -6.73 -32.29 -30.80
C THR A 763 -5.52 -31.60 -31.40
N ALA A 764 -4.41 -32.33 -31.49
CA ALA A 764 -3.21 -31.92 -32.19
C ALA A 764 -3.53 -31.70 -33.70
N PRO A 765 -2.92 -30.69 -34.36
CA PRO A 765 -3.10 -30.48 -35.78
C PRO A 765 -2.51 -31.66 -36.59
N PRO A 766 -3.14 -32.09 -37.71
CA PRO A 766 -2.65 -33.19 -38.51
C PRO A 766 -1.34 -32.84 -39.20
N GLY A 767 -0.37 -33.76 -39.11
CA GLY A 767 0.98 -33.61 -39.63
C GLY A 767 1.03 -33.30 -41.14
N ALA A 768 1.89 -32.36 -41.48
CA ALA A 768 2.30 -32.11 -42.87
C ALA A 768 3.11 -33.30 -43.37
N ARG A 769 2.63 -33.98 -44.41
CA ARG A 769 3.38 -34.96 -45.16
C ARG A 769 4.49 -34.25 -45.96
N ARG A 770 5.70 -34.79 -45.83
CA ARG A 770 6.81 -34.46 -46.72
C ARG A 770 6.52 -34.97 -48.15
N SER A 771 6.76 -34.16 -49.11
CA SER A 771 7.27 -34.50 -50.47
C SER A 771 8.20 -33.40 -50.94
#